data_f5aec296747204f04fc3cb8a98d322c3
#
_entry.id   f5aec296747204f04fc3cb8a98d322c3
#
_cell.length_a   1.000
_cell.length_b   1.000
_cell.length_c   1.000
_cell.angle_alpha   90.00
_cell.angle_beta   90.00
_cell.angle_gamma   90.00
#
_symmetry.space_group_name_H-M   'P 1'
#
loop_
_entity.id
_entity.type
_entity.pdbx_description
1 polymer ?
#
loop_
_entity_poly.entity_id
_entity_poly.type
_entity_poly.pdbx_seq_one_letter_code
_entity_poly.pdbx_strand_id
1 'polypeptide(L)'
;MEKKTPERQIQAKKYLDEYDIENVISEMLNSLLHEKDPHPYVYMIKYLASLMTEDERKEFNLEIPEPYPTAHPVVKYPHFSDSCKNLLKKYLNRDSFVKLKKIKTKFGNNINSMTKLTELLPDDKIGCILSDGDCINSYYDFLIPIIDEAHKINSKKLDEYQINSYSKIFNCDLGLNELKGYLKKLIFSFSRNVQEFPFNNFSAGNNKIAEVAEFLQSQIEDKIGQGSLPQMKKYELSKNKDEIDNILKKINFNEKWMISANLKQSWPENRFVYISNDNSIIILINFCDHLQVLKLFNENDLDIEKGYNELIEIIQQLSLVITFETHKQYGYLTTNINLIGDGFKILSDIILKNTDKIPIEGSNINEFLNGCNFDDIVINKEGNDIHYITSNSCKLSMKMDIFINLYINQLAGMSKLFNNNKEGKKISFDRINLQDSKDIVFQNIKDAYEETFDEIKYNLSSSGTNINNRIEPVFKGYIPNNLGILFKDKSEYLSFSPFVRNYLLKSQGFDINIKEHIHGKEENYNLVSIEGEELNKIESLHVYLFRNIDGFSFPSSKDNSNDQIEKLIKEAIVNINSKEKIIEYYSLTENKTEADKIIKENKLIFHCEKLVNGGIDSDFPKNRGILKFLNFPYIFGVVNDICHIKFCISMQNPKEKMSPHLVHLVKMNNEFFRYLKFNYNKQIGFMTASPIYLGTGMRIELKMKLNKLRFEDVKKKLENTEFVAENNKDGIVIINKTTIGESETYLLCKLLENVKNIIKNDL
;
A
#
# COMPACT_ATOMS: atom_id res chain seq x y z
N MET A 1 60.76 -3.43 11.38
CA MET A 1 60.31 -3.28 12.78
C MET A 1 59.31 -2.13 12.85
N GLU A 2 58.06 -2.42 12.70
CA GLU A 2 56.97 -1.46 12.94
C GLU A 2 56.92 -1.20 14.45
N LYS A 3 57.14 0.04 14.87
CA LYS A 3 56.95 0.44 16.27
C LYS A 3 55.46 0.38 16.59
N LYS A 4 55.04 -0.64 17.36
CA LYS A 4 53.69 -0.67 17.94
C LYS A 4 53.51 0.59 18.79
N THR A 5 52.60 1.48 18.35
CA THR A 5 52.19 2.66 19.12
C THR A 5 51.63 2.20 20.47
N PRO A 6 52.09 2.72 21.62
CA PRO A 6 51.56 2.30 22.90
C PRO A 6 50.06 2.50 23.01
N GLU A 7 49.35 1.55 23.58
CA GLU A 7 47.88 1.52 23.69
C GLU A 7 47.30 2.81 24.28
N ARG A 8 48.03 3.43 25.23
CA ARG A 8 47.68 4.76 25.78
C ARG A 8 47.69 5.89 24.75
N GLN A 9 48.61 5.85 23.76
CA GLN A 9 48.62 6.88 22.69
C GLN A 9 47.48 6.71 21.74
N ILE A 10 47.05 5.48 21.48
CA ILE A 10 45.86 5.18 20.63
C ILE A 10 44.61 5.66 21.36
N GLN A 11 44.48 5.39 22.66
CA GLN A 11 43.35 5.86 23.48
C GLN A 11 43.31 7.38 23.58
N ALA A 12 44.46 8.03 23.81
CA ALA A 12 44.53 9.49 23.85
C ALA A 12 44.18 10.12 22.51
N LYS A 13 44.66 9.57 21.39
CA LYS A 13 44.31 10.05 20.07
C LYS A 13 42.83 9.87 19.78
N LYS A 14 42.28 8.73 20.16
CA LYS A 14 40.83 8.48 20.04
C LYS A 14 39.98 9.49 20.83
N TYR A 15 40.42 9.84 22.05
CA TYR A 15 39.78 10.86 22.87
C TYR A 15 39.86 12.26 22.24
N LEU A 16 41.05 12.66 21.74
CA LEU A 16 41.24 13.95 21.06
C LEU A 16 40.39 14.06 19.79
N ASP A 17 40.31 12.97 19.01
CA ASP A 17 39.47 12.90 17.79
C ASP A 17 37.99 12.87 18.13
N GLU A 18 37.60 12.21 19.23
CA GLU A 18 36.22 12.10 19.68
C GLU A 18 35.58 13.44 20.04
N TYR A 19 36.37 14.27 20.78
CA TYR A 19 35.92 15.57 21.23
C TYR A 19 36.42 16.72 20.36
N ASP A 20 37.06 16.43 19.22
CA ASP A 20 37.61 17.39 18.28
C ASP A 20 38.56 18.44 18.89
N ILE A 21 39.25 18.07 19.95
CA ILE A 21 40.01 18.98 20.80
C ILE A 21 41.09 19.72 20.02
N GLU A 22 41.80 19.02 19.10
CA GLU A 22 42.87 19.62 18.30
C GLU A 22 42.35 20.75 17.39
N ASN A 23 41.20 20.54 16.74
CA ASN A 23 40.62 21.56 15.91
C ASN A 23 40.02 22.71 16.71
N VAL A 24 39.36 22.44 17.83
CA VAL A 24 38.81 23.45 18.74
C VAL A 24 39.92 24.37 19.23
N ILE A 25 41.06 23.80 19.70
CA ILE A 25 42.21 24.60 20.16
C ILE A 25 42.82 25.38 18.99
N SER A 26 42.99 24.77 17.84
CA SER A 26 43.53 25.45 16.65
C SER A 26 42.66 26.60 16.17
N GLU A 27 41.34 26.42 16.10
CA GLU A 27 40.39 27.46 15.73
C GLU A 27 40.36 28.58 16.76
N MET A 28 40.35 28.24 18.04
CA MET A 28 40.41 29.21 19.15
C MET A 28 41.65 30.09 19.05
N LEU A 29 42.81 29.46 18.82
CA LEU A 29 44.10 30.19 18.71
C LEU A 29 44.13 31.05 17.44
N ASN A 30 43.66 30.54 16.30
CA ASN A 30 43.59 31.31 15.06
C ASN A 30 42.64 32.53 15.19
N SER A 31 41.48 32.34 15.84
CA SER A 31 40.54 33.41 16.10
C SER A 31 41.13 34.47 17.05
N LEU A 32 41.80 34.04 18.13
CA LEU A 32 42.49 34.92 19.05
C LEU A 32 43.60 35.73 18.35
N LEU A 33 44.40 35.10 17.48
CA LEU A 33 45.46 35.77 16.71
C LEU A 33 44.90 36.78 15.71
N HIS A 34 43.70 36.50 15.14
CA HIS A 34 43.03 37.40 14.23
C HIS A 34 42.43 38.63 14.96
N GLU A 35 41.70 38.37 16.07
CA GLU A 35 41.02 39.40 16.88
C GLU A 35 42.01 40.24 17.70
N LYS A 36 43.17 39.69 18.07
CA LYS A 36 44.18 40.33 18.94
C LYS A 36 43.64 40.92 20.23
N ASP A 37 42.73 40.13 20.88
CA ASP A 37 42.12 40.55 22.14
C ASP A 37 43.18 40.87 23.24
N PRO A 38 43.10 42.00 23.89
CA PRO A 38 44.07 42.42 24.95
C PRO A 38 44.04 41.47 26.14
N HIS A 39 43.00 40.63 26.32
CA HIS A 39 42.87 39.68 27.40
C HIS A 39 42.80 38.22 26.88
N PRO A 40 43.91 37.65 26.37
CA PRO A 40 43.86 36.40 25.63
C PRO A 40 43.29 35.23 26.44
N TYR A 41 43.53 35.12 27.72
CA TYR A 41 42.98 34.06 28.57
C TYR A 41 41.49 34.18 28.77
N VAL A 42 40.95 35.43 28.93
CA VAL A 42 39.53 35.67 29.02
C VAL A 42 38.84 35.34 27.72
N TYR A 43 39.48 35.67 26.58
CA TYR A 43 39.03 35.28 25.25
C TYR A 43 38.90 33.77 25.11
N MET A 44 39.95 33.03 25.49
CA MET A 44 39.97 31.57 25.43
C MET A 44 38.85 30.95 26.31
N ILE A 45 38.64 31.45 27.52
CA ILE A 45 37.57 31.00 28.43
C ILE A 45 36.20 31.24 27.77
N LYS A 46 35.95 32.44 27.26
CA LYS A 46 34.73 32.81 26.60
C LYS A 46 34.49 31.96 25.34
N TYR A 47 35.52 31.75 24.54
CA TYR A 47 35.47 30.91 23.34
C TYR A 47 35.06 29.48 23.72
N LEU A 48 35.73 28.84 24.68
CA LEU A 48 35.40 27.49 25.14
C LEU A 48 33.98 27.40 25.73
N ALA A 49 33.56 28.40 26.51
CA ALA A 49 32.25 28.46 27.08
C ALA A 49 31.14 28.64 26.01
N SER A 50 31.44 29.30 24.87
CA SER A 50 30.52 29.41 23.76
C SER A 50 30.21 28.08 23.08
N LEU A 51 31.07 27.07 23.25
CA LEU A 51 30.92 25.72 22.74
C LEU A 51 30.09 24.80 23.69
N MET A 52 29.83 25.26 24.91
CA MET A 52 29.02 24.52 25.90
C MET A 52 27.54 24.81 25.73
N THR A 53 26.72 23.80 26.03
CA THR A 53 25.26 24.01 26.12
C THR A 53 24.90 24.90 27.32
N GLU A 54 23.70 25.48 27.32
CA GLU A 54 23.24 26.30 28.44
C GLU A 54 23.14 25.50 29.74
N ASP A 55 22.76 24.22 29.64
CA ASP A 55 22.64 23.31 30.79
C ASP A 55 24.02 22.93 31.34
N GLU A 56 25.00 22.62 30.48
CA GLU A 56 26.39 22.40 30.92
C GLU A 56 26.97 23.64 31.61
N ARG A 57 26.69 24.84 31.09
CA ARG A 57 27.15 26.09 31.75
C ARG A 57 26.51 26.29 33.13
N LYS A 58 25.23 25.98 33.27
CA LYS A 58 24.54 26.04 34.58
C LYS A 58 25.05 24.98 35.55
N GLU A 59 25.24 23.76 35.09
CA GLU A 59 25.74 22.65 35.92
C GLU A 59 27.12 22.94 36.51
N PHE A 60 28.00 23.56 35.72
CA PHE A 60 29.34 23.92 36.19
C PHE A 60 29.48 25.32 36.74
N ASN A 61 28.35 26.04 36.98
CA ASN A 61 28.35 27.41 37.50
C ASN A 61 29.24 28.40 36.72
N LEU A 62 29.31 28.23 35.40
CA LEU A 62 30.07 29.10 34.53
C LEU A 62 29.20 30.30 34.09
N GLU A 63 29.12 31.33 34.94
CA GLU A 63 28.52 32.61 34.60
C GLU A 63 29.44 33.41 33.65
N ILE A 64 29.25 33.33 32.38
CA ILE A 64 30.01 34.08 31.39
C ILE A 64 29.02 35.00 30.67
N PRO A 65 29.18 36.34 30.82
CA PRO A 65 28.35 37.29 30.08
C PRO A 65 28.69 37.24 28.59
N GLU A 66 27.69 37.01 27.81
CA GLU A 66 27.64 36.95 26.33
C GLU A 66 28.65 36.02 25.65
N PRO A 67 28.16 34.94 24.99
CA PRO A 67 28.99 34.10 24.13
C PRO A 67 29.51 34.91 22.95
N TYR A 68 30.74 34.66 22.50
CA TYR A 68 31.32 35.26 21.28
C TYR A 68 30.50 34.79 20.06
N PRO A 69 30.00 35.73 19.22
CA PRO A 69 29.14 35.40 18.10
C PRO A 69 29.86 34.68 16.93
N THR A 70 31.18 34.55 16.99
CA THR A 70 32.04 34.04 15.91
C THR A 70 32.56 32.60 16.12
N ALA A 71 32.19 31.92 17.19
CA ALA A 71 32.57 30.52 17.33
C ALA A 71 31.85 29.65 16.30
N HIS A 72 32.57 29.12 15.34
CA HIS A 72 32.02 28.11 14.43
C HIS A 72 31.50 26.93 15.24
N PRO A 73 30.27 26.48 15.02
CA PRO A 73 29.71 25.40 15.78
C PRO A 73 30.57 24.13 15.61
N VAL A 74 31.12 23.65 16.73
CA VAL A 74 31.93 22.42 16.74
C VAL A 74 31.05 21.26 16.29
N VAL A 75 31.53 20.49 15.30
CA VAL A 75 30.84 19.30 14.82
C VAL A 75 30.99 18.19 15.86
N LYS A 76 29.96 18.00 16.69
CA LYS A 76 29.93 17.02 17.78
C LYS A 76 29.24 15.72 17.37
N TYR A 77 29.72 14.58 17.90
CA TYR A 77 29.00 13.32 17.79
C TYR A 77 27.67 13.42 18.54
N PRO A 78 26.52 13.07 17.90
CA PRO A 78 25.23 13.22 18.55
C PRO A 78 25.12 12.37 19.82
N HIS A 79 24.46 12.91 20.84
CA HIS A 79 24.16 12.16 22.05
C HIS A 79 22.96 11.25 21.80
N PHE A 80 23.14 9.95 22.02
CA PHE A 80 22.08 8.96 21.96
C PHE A 80 21.68 8.54 23.37
N SER A 81 20.41 8.78 23.74
CA SER A 81 19.87 8.21 24.98
C SER A 81 19.88 6.67 24.94
N ASP A 82 19.83 6.03 26.12
CA ASP A 82 19.77 4.57 26.21
C ASP A 82 18.51 3.99 25.53
N SER A 83 17.40 4.70 25.61
CA SER A 83 16.13 4.33 25.00
C SER A 83 16.09 4.52 23.47
N CYS A 84 17.01 5.28 22.90
CA CYS A 84 17.06 5.59 21.48
C CYS A 84 17.30 4.32 20.63
N LYS A 85 16.40 4.03 19.68
CA LYS A 85 16.44 2.89 18.78
C LYS A 85 16.33 3.28 17.30
N ASN A 86 16.58 4.54 16.97
CA ASN A 86 16.42 5.05 15.62
C ASN A 86 17.51 4.54 14.63
N LEU A 87 17.25 4.76 13.34
CA LEU A 87 18.16 4.32 12.29
C LEU A 87 19.51 5.07 12.35
N LEU A 88 19.50 6.34 12.76
CA LEU A 88 20.75 7.08 12.93
C LEU A 88 21.70 6.38 13.90
N LYS A 89 21.22 5.98 15.11
CA LYS A 89 22.03 5.24 16.10
C LYS A 89 22.56 3.92 15.54
N LYS A 90 21.77 3.25 14.69
CA LYS A 90 22.17 1.98 14.07
C LYS A 90 23.33 2.15 13.07
N TYR A 91 23.31 3.22 12.27
CA TYR A 91 24.23 3.40 11.14
C TYR A 91 25.37 4.39 11.41
N LEU A 92 25.27 5.27 12.42
CA LEU A 92 26.31 6.22 12.78
C LEU A 92 27.11 5.71 13.99
N ASN A 93 28.32 5.24 13.77
CA ASN A 93 29.27 4.97 14.82
C ASN A 93 30.34 6.07 14.89
N ARG A 94 31.16 6.07 15.93
CA ARG A 94 32.22 7.10 16.16
C ARG A 94 33.25 7.12 15.03
N ASP A 95 33.66 5.96 14.53
CA ASP A 95 34.71 5.87 13.49
C ASP A 95 34.17 6.43 12.13
N SER A 96 32.92 6.15 11.79
CA SER A 96 32.26 6.76 10.60
C SER A 96 32.07 8.26 10.78
N PHE A 97 31.67 8.71 11.99
CA PHE A 97 31.51 10.12 12.29
C PHE A 97 32.78 10.93 12.09
N VAL A 98 33.94 10.44 12.53
CA VAL A 98 35.23 11.12 12.34
C VAL A 98 35.55 11.41 10.87
N LYS A 99 35.10 10.53 9.97
CA LYS A 99 35.23 10.73 8.52
C LYS A 99 34.19 11.73 8.01
N LEU A 100 32.95 11.58 8.45
CA LEU A 100 31.80 12.36 7.96
C LEU A 100 31.83 13.82 8.46
N LYS A 101 32.38 14.11 9.64
CA LYS A 101 32.46 15.48 10.17
C LYS A 101 33.30 16.46 9.30
N LYS A 102 34.18 15.93 8.43
CA LYS A 102 35.00 16.71 7.52
C LYS A 102 34.28 17.05 6.20
N ILE A 103 33.18 16.40 5.93
CA ILE A 103 32.41 16.57 4.71
C ILE A 103 31.46 17.77 4.89
N LYS A 104 31.35 18.57 3.84
CA LYS A 104 30.34 19.64 3.72
C LYS A 104 29.64 19.51 2.37
N THR A 105 28.33 19.77 2.35
CA THR A 105 27.57 19.87 1.11
C THR A 105 27.94 21.14 0.34
N LYS A 106 27.45 21.26 -0.91
CA LYS A 106 27.65 22.48 -1.73
C LYS A 106 27.14 23.76 -1.06
N PHE A 107 26.17 23.63 -0.14
CA PHE A 107 25.63 24.74 0.65
C PHE A 107 26.37 24.96 1.99
N GLY A 108 27.41 24.20 2.26
CA GLY A 108 28.21 24.31 3.49
C GLY A 108 27.66 23.56 4.69
N ASN A 109 26.57 22.77 4.51
CA ASN A 109 26.00 21.94 5.55
C ASN A 109 26.95 20.80 5.97
N ASN A 110 27.02 20.50 7.25
CA ASN A 110 27.79 19.40 7.80
C ASN A 110 26.86 18.37 8.48
N ILE A 111 27.42 17.30 8.99
CA ILE A 111 26.64 16.21 9.60
C ILE A 111 25.77 16.67 10.78
N ASN A 112 26.18 17.70 11.55
CA ASN A 112 25.38 18.19 12.67
C ASN A 112 24.02 18.73 12.24
N SER A 113 23.94 19.38 11.06
CA SER A 113 22.66 19.89 10.56
C SER A 113 21.67 18.77 10.28
N MET A 114 22.14 17.55 10.03
CA MET A 114 21.31 16.37 9.76
C MET A 114 20.96 15.56 11.01
N THR A 115 21.76 15.63 12.09
CA THR A 115 21.68 14.70 13.22
C THR A 115 21.05 15.30 14.49
N LYS A 116 20.79 16.60 14.55
CA LYS A 116 20.18 17.27 15.72
C LYS A 116 18.84 16.68 16.15
N LEU A 117 18.05 16.14 15.21
CA LEU A 117 16.74 15.57 15.50
C LEU A 117 16.78 14.52 16.60
N THR A 118 17.81 13.65 16.61
CA THR A 118 17.91 12.54 17.55
C THR A 118 18.15 12.98 19.01
N GLU A 119 18.80 14.14 19.23
CA GLU A 119 19.07 14.66 20.57
C GLU A 119 17.80 15.16 21.25
N LEU A 120 16.92 15.80 20.50
CA LEU A 120 15.69 16.41 21.00
C LEU A 120 14.46 15.50 20.87
N LEU A 121 14.53 14.51 19.99
CA LEU A 121 13.44 13.56 19.72
C LEU A 121 14.01 12.13 19.56
N PRO A 122 14.48 11.50 20.63
CA PRO A 122 15.12 10.18 20.59
C PRO A 122 14.17 9.04 20.14
N ASP A 123 12.87 9.26 20.25
CA ASP A 123 11.82 8.30 19.82
C ASP A 123 11.49 8.41 18.31
N ASP A 124 12.05 9.40 17.59
CA ASP A 124 11.93 9.46 16.14
C ASP A 124 12.55 8.22 15.50
N LYS A 125 11.85 7.56 14.59
CA LYS A 125 12.29 6.28 14.01
C LYS A 125 13.53 6.41 13.14
N ILE A 126 13.73 7.55 12.49
CA ILE A 126 14.88 7.81 11.59
C ILE A 126 16.04 8.47 12.36
N GLY A 127 15.77 9.54 13.11
CA GLY A 127 16.74 10.29 13.90
C GLY A 127 17.61 11.26 13.11
N CYS A 128 17.48 11.32 11.78
CA CYS A 128 18.17 12.29 10.93
C CYS A 128 17.27 12.86 9.84
N ILE A 129 17.71 13.99 9.28
CA ILE A 129 16.99 14.78 8.25
C ILE A 129 17.95 15.17 7.13
N LEU A 130 17.43 15.61 5.99
CA LEU A 130 18.22 16.25 4.95
C LEU A 130 18.23 17.77 5.15
N SER A 131 19.38 18.40 4.93
CA SER A 131 19.58 19.84 5.08
C SER A 131 19.59 20.58 3.73
N ASP A 132 19.80 19.85 2.66
CA ASP A 132 19.77 20.33 1.27
C ASP A 132 19.78 19.16 0.29
N GLY A 133 19.60 19.45 -1.00
CA GLY A 133 19.57 18.44 -2.06
C GLY A 133 20.90 17.71 -2.30
N ASP A 134 22.02 18.30 -1.88
CA ASP A 134 23.34 17.69 -2.05
C ASP A 134 23.71 16.68 -0.95
N CYS A 135 22.93 16.61 0.14
CA CYS A 135 23.18 15.69 1.24
C CYS A 135 23.34 14.24 0.76
N ILE A 136 22.49 13.77 -0.16
CA ILE A 136 22.54 12.38 -0.64
C ILE A 136 23.86 12.13 -1.38
N ASN A 137 24.34 13.07 -2.19
CA ASN A 137 25.60 12.91 -2.92
C ASN A 137 26.81 13.01 -1.98
N SER A 138 26.83 14.02 -1.11
CA SER A 138 27.96 14.28 -0.19
C SER A 138 28.11 13.22 0.90
N TYR A 139 27.00 12.64 1.37
CA TYR A 139 26.95 11.64 2.46
C TYR A 139 26.40 10.29 1.99
N TYR A 140 26.66 9.91 0.74
CA TYR A 140 26.06 8.75 0.07
C TYR A 140 26.15 7.47 0.91
N ASP A 141 27.38 7.05 1.26
CA ASP A 141 27.62 5.78 1.99
C ASP A 141 26.96 5.74 3.38
N PHE A 142 26.67 6.90 3.95
CA PHE A 142 26.01 7.03 5.24
C PHE A 142 24.49 7.07 5.14
N LEU A 143 23.94 7.87 4.20
CA LEU A 143 22.49 8.08 4.09
C LEU A 143 21.77 6.93 3.39
N ILE A 144 22.41 6.27 2.41
CA ILE A 144 21.75 5.22 1.63
C ILE A 144 21.24 4.06 2.49
N PRO A 145 22.02 3.48 3.42
CA PRO A 145 21.51 2.43 4.30
C PRO A 145 20.30 2.87 5.15
N ILE A 146 20.25 4.14 5.55
CA ILE A 146 19.13 4.71 6.31
C ILE A 146 17.90 4.84 5.42
N ILE A 147 18.06 5.36 4.19
CA ILE A 147 16.96 5.49 3.21
C ILE A 147 16.44 4.11 2.81
N ASP A 148 17.33 3.17 2.52
CA ASP A 148 16.97 1.81 2.14
C ASP A 148 16.09 1.13 3.21
N GLU A 149 16.48 1.23 4.47
CA GLU A 149 15.73 0.64 5.58
C GLU A 149 14.42 1.40 5.85
N ALA A 150 14.45 2.74 5.81
CA ALA A 150 13.25 3.57 6.02
C ALA A 150 12.17 3.31 4.97
N HIS A 151 12.56 3.09 3.72
CA HIS A 151 11.68 2.85 2.59
C HIS A 151 11.52 1.36 2.25
N LYS A 152 12.18 0.45 2.97
CA LYS A 152 12.17 -1.00 2.72
C LYS A 152 12.55 -1.35 1.27
N ILE A 153 13.63 -0.74 0.78
CA ILE A 153 14.14 -0.90 -0.58
C ILE A 153 15.57 -1.42 -0.59
N ASN A 154 16.05 -1.75 -1.77
CA ASN A 154 17.47 -1.97 -2.04
C ASN A 154 17.87 -1.07 -3.21
N SER A 155 18.52 0.04 -2.90
CA SER A 155 18.94 1.06 -3.87
C SER A 155 19.82 0.53 -5.00
N LYS A 156 20.58 -0.55 -4.77
CA LYS A 156 21.41 -1.22 -5.80
C LYS A 156 20.57 -1.88 -6.91
N LYS A 157 19.26 -2.09 -6.67
CA LYS A 157 18.30 -2.70 -7.60
C LYS A 157 17.24 -1.72 -8.07
N LEU A 158 17.29 -0.47 -7.63
CA LEU A 158 16.34 0.57 -8.03
C LEU A 158 16.74 1.13 -9.39
N ASP A 159 15.80 1.08 -10.32
CA ASP A 159 15.83 1.86 -11.55
C ASP A 159 15.63 3.37 -11.26
N GLU A 160 15.72 4.21 -12.29
CA GLU A 160 15.40 5.64 -12.16
C GLU A 160 13.97 5.82 -11.62
N TYR A 161 13.83 6.67 -10.62
CA TYR A 161 12.53 7.01 -10.07
C TYR A 161 11.67 7.73 -11.10
N GLN A 162 10.52 7.19 -11.44
CA GLN A 162 9.62 7.82 -12.41
C GLN A 162 8.78 8.91 -11.72
N ILE A 163 9.31 10.13 -11.69
CA ILE A 163 8.63 11.31 -11.12
C ILE A 163 7.29 11.61 -11.83
N ASN A 164 7.09 11.16 -13.06
CA ASN A 164 5.89 11.44 -13.86
C ASN A 164 4.69 10.54 -13.56
N SER A 165 4.74 9.71 -12.53
CA SER A 165 3.66 8.77 -12.21
C SER A 165 2.57 9.35 -11.30
N TYR A 166 2.15 10.59 -11.51
CA TYR A 166 0.88 11.08 -10.95
C TYR A 166 -0.30 10.44 -11.69
N SER A 167 -0.42 9.12 -11.55
CA SER A 167 -1.56 8.40 -12.09
C SER A 167 -2.80 8.76 -11.28
N LYS A 168 -3.91 9.02 -11.98
CA LYS A 168 -5.20 9.17 -11.32
C LYS A 168 -5.48 7.91 -10.50
N ILE A 169 -5.93 8.09 -9.27
CA ILE A 169 -6.33 6.97 -8.41
C ILE A 169 -7.70 6.49 -8.87
N PHE A 170 -7.82 5.18 -9.04
CA PHE A 170 -9.09 4.54 -9.37
C PHE A 170 -9.51 3.60 -8.23
N ASN A 171 -10.78 3.70 -7.80
CA ASN A 171 -11.46 2.77 -6.90
C ASN A 171 -11.00 2.75 -5.42
N CYS A 172 -11.08 3.91 -4.74
CA CYS A 172 -10.90 4.00 -3.27
C CYS A 172 -12.20 3.74 -2.47
N ASP A 173 -13.28 3.26 -3.09
CA ASP A 173 -14.62 3.22 -2.49
C ASP A 173 -14.81 2.22 -1.35
N LEU A 174 -13.89 1.27 -1.20
CA LEU A 174 -13.97 0.26 -0.16
C LEU A 174 -13.51 0.81 1.18
N GLY A 175 -14.35 0.68 2.17
CA GLY A 175 -14.07 1.06 3.54
C GLY A 175 -14.53 2.45 3.92
N LEU A 176 -14.82 3.37 2.99
CA LEU A 176 -15.30 4.71 3.32
C LEU A 176 -16.62 4.69 4.11
N ASN A 177 -17.52 3.76 3.79
CA ASN A 177 -18.78 3.60 4.52
C ASN A 177 -18.54 3.18 5.99
N GLU A 178 -17.53 2.39 6.26
CA GLU A 178 -17.15 1.95 7.61
C GLU A 178 -16.54 3.10 8.44
N LEU A 179 -16.00 4.12 7.78
CA LEU A 179 -15.41 5.29 8.41
C LEU A 179 -16.43 6.40 8.73
N LYS A 180 -17.62 6.36 8.12
CA LYS A 180 -18.65 7.39 8.35
C LYS A 180 -19.02 7.50 9.82
N GLY A 181 -18.98 8.72 10.36
CA GLY A 181 -19.27 9.04 11.76
C GLY A 181 -18.13 8.73 12.75
N TYR A 182 -17.04 8.14 12.29
CA TYR A 182 -15.85 7.86 13.11
C TYR A 182 -14.61 8.60 12.62
N LEU A 183 -14.50 8.87 11.32
CA LEU A 183 -13.43 9.68 10.75
C LEU A 183 -13.74 11.17 11.01
N LYS A 184 -12.90 11.82 11.82
CA LYS A 184 -13.02 13.26 12.12
C LYS A 184 -12.19 14.10 11.19
N LYS A 185 -11.08 13.54 10.68
CA LYS A 185 -10.16 14.26 9.84
C LYS A 185 -9.43 13.31 8.90
N LEU A 186 -9.31 13.72 7.66
CA LEU A 186 -8.42 13.11 6.69
C LEU A 186 -7.71 14.24 5.94
N ILE A 187 -6.40 14.15 5.83
CA ILE A 187 -5.58 15.18 5.18
C ILE A 187 -4.58 14.48 4.27
N PHE A 188 -4.52 14.88 3.02
CA PHE A 188 -3.46 14.55 2.09
C PHE A 188 -2.50 15.72 1.96
N SER A 189 -1.21 15.46 1.95
CA SER A 189 -0.18 16.48 1.90
C SER A 189 0.94 16.11 0.96
N PHE A 190 1.36 17.05 0.10
CA PHE A 190 2.61 16.98 -0.65
C PHE A 190 3.61 17.99 -0.13
N SER A 191 4.85 17.56 0.06
CA SER A 191 5.99 18.38 0.46
C SER A 191 6.98 18.54 -0.69
N ARG A 192 7.53 19.74 -0.87
CA ARG A 192 8.50 20.08 -1.92
C ARG A 192 9.53 21.07 -1.41
N ASN A 193 10.77 20.90 -1.86
CA ASN A 193 11.81 21.92 -1.71
C ASN A 193 12.17 22.49 -3.08
N VAL A 194 12.41 23.79 -3.14
CA VAL A 194 12.83 24.50 -4.35
C VAL A 194 14.29 24.18 -4.63
N GLN A 195 14.61 23.89 -5.89
CA GLN A 195 15.97 23.60 -6.32
C GLN A 195 16.88 24.82 -6.11
N GLU A 196 18.17 24.58 -5.90
CA GLU A 196 19.21 25.60 -5.69
C GLU A 196 19.12 26.38 -4.37
N PHE A 197 18.26 25.93 -3.43
CA PHE A 197 18.18 26.47 -2.08
C PHE A 197 18.47 25.41 -1.02
N PRO A 198 19.14 25.78 0.10
CA PRO A 198 19.23 24.90 1.26
C PRO A 198 17.85 24.75 1.92
N PHE A 199 17.58 23.60 2.56
CA PHE A 199 16.31 23.38 3.23
C PHE A 199 16.18 24.24 4.50
N ASN A 200 14.97 24.38 5.04
CA ASN A 200 14.64 25.34 6.10
C ASN A 200 15.36 25.13 7.44
N ASN A 201 15.92 23.94 7.68
CA ASN A 201 16.67 23.62 8.89
C ASN A 201 18.10 24.18 8.92
N PHE A 202 18.52 24.86 7.86
CA PHE A 202 19.89 25.32 7.71
C PHE A 202 20.07 26.79 8.03
N SER A 203 21.17 27.11 8.69
CA SER A 203 21.50 28.44 9.22
C SER A 203 22.27 29.34 8.25
N ALA A 204 22.25 29.10 6.93
CA ALA A 204 22.99 29.92 5.96
C ALA A 204 22.48 31.38 5.81
N GLY A 205 21.91 31.89 6.89
CA GLY A 205 21.42 33.26 7.01
C GLY A 205 19.93 33.39 6.70
N ASN A 206 19.25 34.25 7.44
CA ASN A 206 17.82 34.57 7.29
C ASN A 206 17.45 34.99 5.84
N ASN A 207 18.42 35.43 5.05
CA ASN A 207 18.19 35.92 3.70
C ASN A 207 17.71 34.81 2.73
N LYS A 208 18.22 33.57 2.86
CA LYS A 208 17.81 32.48 1.95
C LYS A 208 16.36 32.03 2.18
N ILE A 209 15.89 32.02 3.42
CA ILE A 209 14.49 31.73 3.75
C ILE A 209 13.58 32.83 3.20
N ALA A 210 14.01 34.10 3.27
CA ALA A 210 13.28 35.23 2.71
C ALA A 210 13.21 35.15 1.16
N GLU A 211 14.34 34.89 0.49
CA GLU A 211 14.41 34.72 -0.95
C GLU A 211 13.46 33.63 -1.48
N VAL A 212 13.43 32.46 -0.80
CA VAL A 212 12.51 31.36 -1.16
C VAL A 212 11.06 31.75 -0.92
N ALA A 213 10.77 32.43 0.18
CA ALA A 213 9.42 32.89 0.48
C ALA A 213 8.90 33.87 -0.56
N GLU A 214 9.70 34.85 -0.93
CA GLU A 214 9.36 35.86 -1.94
C GLU A 214 9.16 35.20 -3.32
N PHE A 215 10.06 34.32 -3.72
CA PHE A 215 9.94 33.55 -4.95
C PHE A 215 8.66 32.74 -5.01
N LEU A 216 8.38 31.92 -3.96
CA LEU A 216 7.18 31.07 -3.93
C LEU A 216 5.89 31.90 -3.92
N GLN A 217 5.86 32.99 -3.15
CA GLN A 217 4.70 33.88 -3.14
C GLN A 217 4.38 34.42 -4.51
N SER A 218 5.40 34.94 -5.23
CA SER A 218 5.19 35.49 -6.59
C SER A 218 4.60 34.43 -7.53
N GLN A 219 5.14 33.19 -7.50
CA GLN A 219 4.67 32.12 -8.39
C GLN A 219 3.25 31.63 -8.03
N ILE A 220 2.91 31.59 -6.73
CA ILE A 220 1.60 31.15 -6.28
C ILE A 220 0.55 32.22 -6.56
N GLU A 221 0.82 33.48 -6.20
CA GLU A 221 -0.12 34.60 -6.37
C GLU A 221 -0.48 34.83 -7.85
N ASP A 222 0.44 34.65 -8.76
CA ASP A 222 0.19 34.71 -10.20
C ASP A 222 -0.76 33.60 -10.71
N LYS A 223 -0.93 32.52 -9.96
CA LYS A 223 -1.76 31.36 -10.34
C LYS A 223 -3.08 31.25 -9.55
N ILE A 224 -3.25 32.00 -8.46
CA ILE A 224 -4.50 31.97 -7.67
C ILE A 224 -5.69 32.34 -8.54
N GLY A 225 -6.73 31.51 -8.51
CA GLY A 225 -7.94 31.67 -9.33
C GLY A 225 -7.78 31.30 -10.79
N GLN A 226 -6.64 30.69 -11.17
CA GLN A 226 -6.37 30.20 -12.52
C GLN A 226 -6.18 28.67 -12.52
N GLY A 227 -6.75 28.00 -13.52
CA GLY A 227 -6.65 26.54 -13.65
C GLY A 227 -7.19 25.81 -12.43
N SER A 228 -6.39 24.94 -11.84
CA SER A 228 -6.77 24.11 -10.67
C SER A 228 -6.48 24.79 -9.33
N LEU A 229 -5.82 25.95 -9.31
CA LEU A 229 -5.54 26.68 -8.07
C LEU A 229 -6.72 27.60 -7.72
N PRO A 230 -7.49 27.30 -6.65
CA PRO A 230 -8.69 28.08 -6.30
C PRO A 230 -8.36 29.48 -5.80
N GLN A 231 -9.39 30.33 -5.63
CA GLN A 231 -9.24 31.58 -4.91
C GLN A 231 -8.84 31.32 -3.46
N MET A 232 -7.79 32.01 -2.98
CA MET A 232 -7.20 31.79 -1.66
C MET A 232 -7.00 33.09 -0.90
N LYS A 233 -7.12 33.00 0.46
CA LYS A 233 -6.72 34.05 1.37
C LYS A 233 -5.29 33.79 1.86
N LYS A 234 -4.49 34.86 1.90
CA LYS A 234 -3.11 34.84 2.40
C LYS A 234 -3.05 35.31 3.84
N TYR A 235 -2.26 34.60 4.64
CA TYR A 235 -1.91 34.96 6.00
C TYR A 235 -0.38 34.90 6.18
N GLU A 236 0.17 35.89 6.87
CA GLU A 236 1.58 35.95 7.24
C GLU A 236 1.74 35.66 8.72
N LEU A 237 2.59 34.71 9.12
CA LEU A 237 2.67 34.23 10.51
C LEU A 237 3.06 35.33 11.49
N SER A 238 3.95 36.26 11.10
CA SER A 238 4.36 37.40 11.95
C SER A 238 3.23 38.39 12.23
N LYS A 239 2.19 38.42 11.38
CA LYS A 239 1.07 39.39 11.50
C LYS A 239 -0.24 38.74 11.94
N ASN A 240 -0.45 37.44 11.62
CA ASN A 240 -1.72 36.70 11.79
C ASN A 240 -1.52 35.46 12.64
N LYS A 241 -0.83 35.57 13.76
CA LYS A 241 -0.42 34.42 14.59
C LYS A 241 -1.59 33.56 15.03
N ASP A 242 -2.63 34.19 15.59
CA ASP A 242 -3.78 33.47 16.19
C ASP A 242 -4.58 32.69 15.12
N GLU A 243 -4.78 33.29 13.95
CA GLU A 243 -5.45 32.65 12.83
C GLU A 243 -4.64 31.45 12.32
N ILE A 244 -3.32 31.60 12.17
CA ILE A 244 -2.44 30.54 11.71
C ILE A 244 -2.32 29.44 12.75
N ASP A 245 -2.20 29.76 14.03
CA ASP A 245 -2.18 28.75 15.11
C ASP A 245 -3.45 27.91 15.10
N ASN A 246 -4.62 28.50 14.83
CA ASN A 246 -5.86 27.76 14.65
C ASN A 246 -5.85 26.84 13.43
N ILE A 247 -5.22 27.27 12.33
CA ILE A 247 -5.06 26.45 11.13
C ILE A 247 -4.10 25.30 11.41
N LEU A 248 -2.96 25.56 12.03
CA LEU A 248 -1.94 24.55 12.36
C LEU A 248 -2.52 23.48 13.31
N LYS A 249 -3.38 23.86 14.26
CA LYS A 249 -4.13 22.90 15.09
C LYS A 249 -5.09 22.03 14.26
N LYS A 250 -5.78 22.62 13.30
CA LYS A 250 -6.68 21.86 12.42
C LYS A 250 -5.95 20.79 11.60
N ILE A 251 -4.72 21.02 11.19
CA ILE A 251 -3.91 20.08 10.42
C ILE A 251 -3.03 19.17 11.29
N ASN A 252 -3.16 19.22 12.62
CA ASN A 252 -2.33 18.48 13.59
C ASN A 252 -0.82 18.66 13.30
N PHE A 253 -0.43 19.92 13.14
CA PHE A 253 0.95 20.27 12.82
C PHE A 253 1.90 19.84 13.94
N ASN A 254 2.94 19.05 13.61
CA ASN A 254 3.88 18.55 14.62
C ASN A 254 4.97 19.59 14.93
N GLU A 255 4.62 20.54 15.80
CA GLU A 255 5.53 21.59 16.23
C GLU A 255 6.78 21.05 16.93
N LYS A 256 6.63 19.99 17.74
CA LYS A 256 7.77 19.36 18.45
C LYS A 256 8.79 18.83 17.46
N TRP A 257 8.36 18.13 16.42
CA TRP A 257 9.25 17.63 15.37
C TRP A 257 9.96 18.78 14.65
N MET A 258 9.23 19.85 14.33
CA MET A 258 9.79 21.01 13.65
C MET A 258 10.87 21.72 14.49
N ILE A 259 10.66 21.87 15.81
CA ILE A 259 11.66 22.42 16.73
C ILE A 259 12.89 21.51 16.75
N SER A 260 12.69 20.21 16.91
CA SER A 260 13.77 19.21 17.00
C SER A 260 14.58 19.12 15.70
N ALA A 261 13.95 19.31 14.56
CA ALA A 261 14.58 19.38 13.24
C ALA A 261 15.24 20.74 12.96
N ASN A 262 15.26 21.67 13.95
CA ASN A 262 15.84 23.03 13.83
C ASN A 262 15.18 23.91 12.74
N LEU A 263 13.89 23.70 12.46
CA LEU A 263 13.14 24.42 11.43
C LEU A 263 12.55 25.75 11.91
N LYS A 264 12.70 26.09 13.18
CA LYS A 264 12.20 27.36 13.78
C LYS A 264 13.21 28.51 13.70
N GLN A 265 14.29 28.37 12.96
CA GLN A 265 15.18 29.52 12.73
C GLN A 265 14.41 30.62 12.02
N SER A 266 14.64 31.87 12.40
CA SER A 266 13.89 33.03 11.91
C SER A 266 12.36 32.99 12.13
N TRP A 267 11.86 32.10 13.02
CA TRP A 267 10.44 32.09 13.38
C TRP A 267 10.05 33.36 14.15
N PRO A 268 8.93 34.04 13.80
CA PRO A 268 7.87 33.64 12.85
C PRO A 268 8.02 34.22 11.43
N GLU A 269 9.15 34.86 11.12
CA GLU A 269 9.35 35.60 9.88
C GLU A 269 9.40 34.70 8.63
N ASN A 270 8.99 35.25 7.48
CA ASN A 270 9.02 34.61 6.16
C ASN A 270 8.22 33.29 6.07
N ARG A 271 7.11 33.19 6.83
CA ARG A 271 6.18 32.08 6.79
C ARG A 271 4.80 32.53 6.40
N PHE A 272 4.23 31.85 5.40
CA PHE A 272 2.95 32.22 4.82
C PHE A 272 2.03 31.01 4.71
N VAL A 273 0.73 31.29 4.87
CA VAL A 273 -0.34 30.30 4.72
C VAL A 273 -1.37 30.86 3.75
N TYR A 274 -1.69 30.06 2.73
CA TYR A 274 -2.79 30.33 1.82
C TYR A 274 -3.88 29.30 2.06
N ILE A 275 -5.13 29.77 2.11
CA ILE A 275 -6.30 28.91 2.37
C ILE A 275 -7.35 29.19 1.30
N SER A 276 -7.89 28.14 0.68
CA SER A 276 -9.01 28.26 -0.24
C SER A 276 -10.28 28.77 0.48
N ASN A 277 -11.18 29.40 -0.27
CA ASN A 277 -12.41 29.98 0.32
C ASN A 277 -13.32 28.93 0.99
N ASP A 278 -13.27 27.67 0.54
CA ASP A 278 -13.96 26.52 1.11
C ASP A 278 -13.20 25.83 2.25
N ASN A 279 -12.00 26.31 2.59
CA ASN A 279 -11.07 25.75 3.57
C ASN A 279 -10.60 24.31 3.27
N SER A 280 -10.74 23.82 2.05
CA SER A 280 -10.37 22.44 1.69
C SER A 280 -8.91 22.33 1.23
N ILE A 281 -8.31 23.38 0.68
CA ILE A 281 -6.92 23.43 0.24
C ILE A 281 -6.14 24.42 1.11
N ILE A 282 -4.98 24.00 1.59
CA ILE A 282 -4.04 24.83 2.34
C ILE A 282 -2.66 24.73 1.69
N ILE A 283 -2.00 25.88 1.52
CA ILE A 283 -0.60 25.92 1.10
C ILE A 283 0.21 26.56 2.22
N LEU A 284 1.27 25.90 2.64
CA LEU A 284 2.22 26.36 3.64
C LEU A 284 3.56 26.68 2.97
N ILE A 285 4.11 27.86 3.22
CA ILE A 285 5.44 28.28 2.75
C ILE A 285 6.39 28.36 3.94
N ASN A 286 7.54 27.70 3.82
CA ASN A 286 8.65 27.68 4.78
C ASN A 286 8.29 27.13 6.17
N PHE A 287 7.41 26.12 6.23
CA PHE A 287 7.20 25.38 7.49
C PHE A 287 8.20 24.21 7.60
N CYS A 288 7.84 22.98 7.29
CA CYS A 288 8.80 21.86 7.30
C CYS A 288 9.70 21.87 6.07
N ASP A 289 9.10 21.93 4.91
CA ASP A 289 9.76 22.13 3.63
C ASP A 289 9.43 23.52 3.06
N HIS A 290 10.02 23.91 1.95
CA HIS A 290 9.76 25.23 1.34
C HIS A 290 8.29 25.39 0.96
N LEU A 291 7.66 24.31 0.45
CA LEU A 291 6.27 24.27 0.05
C LEU A 291 5.59 23.00 0.56
N GLN A 292 4.42 23.15 1.16
CA GLN A 292 3.51 22.04 1.45
C GLN A 292 2.13 22.39 0.93
N VAL A 293 1.50 21.50 0.18
CA VAL A 293 0.13 21.64 -0.32
C VAL A 293 -0.72 20.53 0.31
N LEU A 294 -1.80 20.93 0.99
CA LEU A 294 -2.66 20.02 1.75
C LEU A 294 -4.08 20.07 1.19
N LYS A 295 -4.72 18.91 1.13
CA LYS A 295 -6.17 18.75 0.93
C LYS A 295 -6.78 18.21 2.20
N LEU A 296 -7.77 18.94 2.72
CA LEU A 296 -8.57 18.53 3.87
C LEU A 296 -9.88 17.95 3.35
N PHE A 297 -10.24 16.77 3.83
CA PHE A 297 -11.52 16.14 3.54
C PHE A 297 -12.50 16.37 4.67
N ASN A 298 -13.74 16.64 4.32
CA ASN A 298 -14.86 16.72 5.26
C ASN A 298 -15.42 15.33 5.56
N GLU A 299 -15.86 15.11 6.79
CA GLU A 299 -16.54 13.86 7.18
C GLU A 299 -17.82 13.55 6.37
N ASN A 300 -18.43 14.59 5.78
CA ASN A 300 -19.62 14.47 4.95
C ASN A 300 -19.35 14.37 3.43
N ASP A 301 -18.12 14.68 3.00
CA ASP A 301 -17.69 14.62 1.59
C ASP A 301 -16.31 13.96 1.53
N LEU A 302 -16.32 12.64 1.49
CA LEU A 302 -15.11 11.79 1.45
C LEU A 302 -14.86 11.27 0.02
N ASP A 303 -14.99 12.13 -0.99
CA ASP A 303 -14.58 11.79 -2.35
C ASP A 303 -13.05 11.86 -2.46
N ILE A 304 -12.41 10.74 -2.07
CA ILE A 304 -10.94 10.63 -2.01
C ILE A 304 -10.33 10.75 -3.39
N GLU A 305 -10.95 10.16 -4.41
CA GLU A 305 -10.46 10.20 -5.79
C GLU A 305 -10.46 11.64 -6.31
N LYS A 306 -11.57 12.34 -6.17
CA LYS A 306 -11.69 13.73 -6.58
C LYS A 306 -10.70 14.62 -5.83
N GLY A 307 -10.64 14.52 -4.50
CA GLY A 307 -9.75 15.35 -3.69
C GLY A 307 -8.26 15.10 -3.95
N TYR A 308 -7.88 13.85 -4.21
CA TYR A 308 -6.50 13.53 -4.62
C TYR A 308 -6.19 14.10 -6.01
N ASN A 309 -7.09 13.96 -6.98
CA ASN A 309 -6.89 14.48 -8.33
C ASN A 309 -6.78 16.02 -8.32
N GLU A 310 -7.60 16.73 -7.53
CA GLU A 310 -7.48 18.17 -7.32
C GLU A 310 -6.10 18.55 -6.80
N LEU A 311 -5.61 17.81 -5.79
CA LEU A 311 -4.28 18.06 -5.21
C LEU A 311 -3.14 17.83 -6.20
N ILE A 312 -3.22 16.76 -7.00
CA ILE A 312 -2.26 16.46 -8.08
C ILE A 312 -2.24 17.57 -9.13
N GLU A 313 -3.40 18.02 -9.59
CA GLU A 313 -3.50 19.09 -10.59
C GLU A 313 -2.87 20.39 -10.10
N ILE A 314 -3.07 20.75 -8.81
CA ILE A 314 -2.41 21.91 -8.20
C ILE A 314 -0.88 21.75 -8.20
N ILE A 315 -0.37 20.59 -7.77
CA ILE A 315 1.07 20.33 -7.75
C ILE A 315 1.66 20.37 -9.16
N GLN A 316 0.98 19.79 -10.15
CA GLN A 316 1.40 19.82 -11.55
C GLN A 316 1.43 21.26 -12.08
N GLN A 317 0.40 22.06 -11.80
CA GLN A 317 0.36 23.47 -12.21
C GLN A 317 1.51 24.28 -11.59
N LEU A 318 1.83 24.06 -10.32
CA LEU A 318 2.97 24.71 -9.67
C LEU A 318 4.32 24.21 -10.22
N SER A 319 4.42 22.94 -10.59
CA SER A 319 5.64 22.36 -11.20
C SER A 319 5.98 22.92 -12.58
N LEU A 320 5.03 23.56 -13.26
CA LEU A 320 5.28 24.24 -14.53
C LEU A 320 6.10 25.55 -14.36
N VAL A 321 6.07 26.15 -13.17
CA VAL A 321 6.70 27.45 -12.87
C VAL A 321 7.74 27.39 -11.76
N ILE A 322 7.75 26.30 -10.97
CA ILE A 322 8.70 26.08 -9.86
C ILE A 322 9.47 24.80 -10.14
N THR A 323 10.80 24.89 -10.21
CA THR A 323 11.66 23.71 -10.26
C THR A 323 11.92 23.21 -8.84
N PHE A 324 11.50 21.99 -8.57
CA PHE A 324 11.67 21.35 -7.26
C PHE A 324 12.94 20.49 -7.22
N GLU A 325 13.52 20.37 -6.01
CA GLU A 325 14.70 19.56 -5.77
C GLU A 325 14.38 18.06 -5.90
N THR A 326 15.14 17.38 -6.76
CA THR A 326 14.92 15.95 -7.07
C THR A 326 16.24 15.20 -7.17
N HIS A 327 16.19 13.92 -6.88
CA HIS A 327 17.28 12.99 -7.12
C HIS A 327 16.83 11.88 -8.11
N LYS A 328 17.73 11.50 -9.01
CA LYS A 328 17.44 10.55 -10.10
C LYS A 328 16.84 9.23 -9.64
N GLN A 329 17.34 8.66 -8.53
CA GLN A 329 16.88 7.39 -7.98
C GLN A 329 15.82 7.54 -6.88
N TYR A 330 15.74 8.71 -6.23
CA TYR A 330 14.94 8.89 -5.02
C TYR A 330 13.79 9.89 -5.18
N GLY A 331 13.56 10.44 -6.37
CA GLY A 331 12.46 11.37 -6.62
C GLY A 331 12.66 12.71 -5.91
N TYR A 332 11.57 13.31 -5.41
CA TYR A 332 11.61 14.57 -4.69
C TYR A 332 12.32 14.44 -3.34
N LEU A 333 13.22 15.38 -3.06
CA LEU A 333 13.96 15.42 -1.81
C LEU A 333 13.27 16.37 -0.81
N THR A 334 13.00 15.85 0.36
CA THR A 334 12.34 16.55 1.47
C THR A 334 13.22 16.53 2.71
N THR A 335 12.99 17.48 3.62
CA THR A 335 13.69 17.52 4.92
C THR A 335 13.50 16.20 5.70
N ASN A 336 12.30 15.65 5.70
CA ASN A 336 12.00 14.37 6.35
C ASN A 336 12.28 13.21 5.41
N ILE A 337 13.22 12.35 5.74
CA ILE A 337 13.63 11.18 4.95
C ILE A 337 12.44 10.25 4.62
N ASN A 338 11.46 10.11 5.51
CA ASN A 338 10.25 9.32 5.23
C ASN A 338 9.41 9.82 4.05
N LEU A 339 9.57 11.09 3.67
CA LEU A 339 8.81 11.73 2.59
C LEU A 339 9.56 11.78 1.25
N ILE A 340 10.80 11.29 1.20
CA ILE A 340 11.57 11.20 -0.06
C ILE A 340 10.78 10.34 -1.06
N GLY A 341 10.80 10.73 -2.32
CA GLY A 341 10.03 10.10 -3.39
C GLY A 341 8.94 11.01 -3.91
N ASP A 342 7.70 10.66 -3.67
CA ASP A 342 6.57 11.52 -4.06
C ASP A 342 6.34 12.70 -3.09
N GLY A 343 6.98 12.71 -1.93
CA GLY A 343 6.75 13.73 -0.89
C GLY A 343 5.34 13.70 -0.32
N PHE A 344 4.66 12.56 -0.42
CA PHE A 344 3.24 12.43 -0.07
C PHE A 344 3.05 11.82 1.31
N LYS A 345 2.17 12.41 2.09
CA LYS A 345 1.78 11.98 3.44
C LYS A 345 0.26 12.01 3.60
N ILE A 346 -0.27 11.00 4.28
CA ILE A 346 -1.65 10.98 4.77
C ILE A 346 -1.63 11.17 6.28
N LEU A 347 -2.57 11.97 6.79
CA LEU A 347 -2.86 12.11 8.21
C LEU A 347 -4.36 11.89 8.42
N SER A 348 -4.74 11.14 9.45
CA SER A 348 -6.13 10.91 9.81
C SER A 348 -6.33 11.04 11.32
N ASP A 349 -7.56 11.38 11.71
CA ASP A 349 -8.05 11.35 13.08
C ASP A 349 -9.34 10.51 13.09
N ILE A 350 -9.30 9.35 13.73
CA ILE A 350 -10.44 8.45 13.87
C ILE A 350 -10.82 8.27 15.35
N ILE A 351 -12.12 8.16 15.61
CA ILE A 351 -12.64 7.79 16.93
C ILE A 351 -12.80 6.28 16.99
N LEU A 352 -12.18 5.65 17.98
CA LEU A 352 -12.42 4.26 18.33
C LEU A 352 -13.17 4.21 19.66
N LYS A 353 -14.36 3.60 19.63
CA LYS A 353 -15.20 3.34 20.80
C LYS A 353 -14.92 1.92 21.33
N ASN A 354 -15.36 1.61 22.53
CA ASN A 354 -15.21 0.28 23.13
C ASN A 354 -13.76 -0.21 23.31
N THR A 355 -12.80 0.71 23.43
CA THR A 355 -11.39 0.35 23.64
C THR A 355 -11.16 -0.35 25.00
N ASP A 356 -12.10 -0.28 25.94
CA ASP A 356 -12.08 -1.03 27.21
C ASP A 356 -12.37 -2.53 27.01
N LYS A 357 -13.07 -2.89 25.93
CA LYS A 357 -13.33 -4.28 25.51
C LYS A 357 -12.51 -4.59 24.28
N ILE A 358 -11.20 -4.69 24.47
CA ILE A 358 -10.26 -4.91 23.37
C ILE A 358 -10.64 -6.21 22.63
N PRO A 359 -11.02 -6.16 21.35
CA PRO A 359 -11.39 -7.31 20.56
C PRO A 359 -10.17 -8.10 20.04
N ILE A 360 -9.07 -8.06 20.78
CA ILE A 360 -7.78 -8.67 20.41
C ILE A 360 -7.41 -9.69 21.48
N GLU A 361 -7.11 -10.92 21.07
CA GLU A 361 -6.64 -11.98 21.98
C GLU A 361 -5.16 -11.77 22.31
N GLY A 362 -4.80 -11.91 23.59
CA GLY A 362 -3.40 -11.99 24.04
C GLY A 362 -2.58 -10.69 23.96
N SER A 363 -3.06 -9.66 23.26
CA SER A 363 -2.33 -8.42 23.03
C SER A 363 -3.08 -7.21 23.61
N ASN A 364 -2.33 -6.17 23.97
CA ASN A 364 -2.93 -4.87 24.27
C ASN A 364 -3.06 -4.02 22.99
N ILE A 365 -3.91 -3.00 23.03
CA ILE A 365 -4.14 -2.11 21.88
C ILE A 365 -2.85 -1.42 21.42
N ASN A 366 -1.94 -1.10 22.33
CA ASN A 366 -0.69 -0.41 21.99
C ASN A 366 0.24 -1.31 21.17
N GLU A 367 0.28 -2.61 21.47
CA GLU A 367 1.05 -3.58 20.69
C GLU A 367 0.50 -3.70 19.28
N PHE A 368 -0.81 -3.79 19.13
CA PHE A 368 -1.48 -3.81 17.83
C PHE A 368 -1.20 -2.51 17.04
N LEU A 369 -1.40 -1.34 17.67
CA LEU A 369 -1.18 -0.04 17.01
C LEU A 369 0.29 0.13 16.57
N ASN A 370 1.25 -0.26 17.43
CA ASN A 370 2.66 -0.23 17.08
C ASN A 370 3.02 -1.18 15.94
N GLY A 371 2.28 -2.27 15.81
CA GLY A 371 2.41 -3.24 14.72
C GLY A 371 1.74 -2.81 13.43
N CYS A 372 0.73 -1.93 13.49
CA CYS A 372 0.19 -1.28 12.31
C CYS A 372 1.28 -0.37 11.71
N ASN A 373 1.58 -0.53 10.43
CA ASN A 373 2.67 0.18 9.75
C ASN A 373 2.42 1.69 9.57
N PHE A 374 2.03 2.40 10.65
CA PHE A 374 1.94 3.86 10.66
C PHE A 374 3.30 4.48 11.01
N ASP A 375 3.62 5.61 10.40
CA ASP A 375 4.84 6.36 10.75
C ASP A 375 4.71 6.95 12.16
N ASP A 376 3.58 7.61 12.44
CA ASP A 376 3.26 8.20 13.74
C ASP A 376 1.86 7.82 14.22
N ILE A 377 1.71 7.67 15.53
CA ILE A 377 0.43 7.47 16.20
C ILE A 377 0.38 8.37 17.44
N VAL A 378 -0.67 9.19 17.55
CA VAL A 378 -0.93 10.00 18.74
C VAL A 378 -2.32 9.64 19.26
N ILE A 379 -2.43 9.39 20.56
CA ILE A 379 -3.69 9.04 21.23
C ILE A 379 -4.11 10.20 22.11
N ASN A 380 -5.26 10.81 21.80
CA ASN A 380 -5.84 11.89 22.58
C ASN A 380 -7.18 11.44 23.16
N LYS A 381 -7.47 11.86 24.39
CA LYS A 381 -8.79 11.65 25.03
C LYS A 381 -9.54 12.96 25.06
N GLU A 382 -10.73 12.99 24.47
CA GLU A 382 -11.65 14.13 24.51
C GLU A 382 -13.00 13.66 25.10
N GLY A 383 -13.22 13.94 26.37
CA GLY A 383 -14.39 13.43 27.10
C GLY A 383 -14.37 11.90 27.19
N ASN A 384 -15.39 11.26 26.64
CA ASN A 384 -15.49 9.79 26.58
C ASN A 384 -14.94 9.20 25.28
N ASP A 385 -14.55 10.01 24.31
CA ASP A 385 -14.04 9.57 23.01
C ASP A 385 -12.53 9.49 23.04
N ILE A 386 -11.99 8.47 22.38
CA ILE A 386 -10.55 8.29 22.19
C ILE A 386 -10.23 8.51 20.72
N HIS A 387 -9.47 9.56 20.48
CA HIS A 387 -9.00 9.94 19.16
C HIS A 387 -7.67 9.29 18.84
N TYR A 388 -7.61 8.59 17.75
CA TYR A 388 -6.37 8.00 17.19
C TYR A 388 -5.96 8.80 15.97
N ILE A 389 -4.97 9.65 16.17
CA ILE A 389 -4.37 10.44 15.11
C ILE A 389 -3.22 9.63 14.55
N THR A 390 -3.34 9.21 13.30
CA THR A 390 -2.32 8.42 12.61
C THR A 390 -1.79 9.15 11.40
N SER A 391 -0.54 8.92 11.06
CA SER A 391 0.02 9.40 9.80
C SER A 391 0.93 8.38 9.16
N ASN A 392 1.00 8.41 7.83
CA ASN A 392 1.89 7.56 7.06
C ASN A 392 2.36 8.26 5.78
N SER A 393 3.56 7.91 5.35
CA SER A 393 4.21 8.45 4.15
C SER A 393 4.31 7.39 3.06
N CYS A 394 4.10 7.79 1.81
CA CYS A 394 4.26 6.89 0.68
C CYS A 394 5.73 6.48 0.54
N LYS A 395 6.00 5.19 0.54
CA LYS A 395 7.37 4.66 0.42
C LYS A 395 7.80 4.57 -1.05
N LEU A 396 9.10 4.71 -1.31
CA LEU A 396 9.70 4.65 -2.66
C LEU A 396 9.35 3.38 -3.46
N SER A 397 9.12 2.27 -2.76
CA SER A 397 8.76 0.98 -3.35
C SER A 397 7.28 0.81 -3.65
N MET A 398 6.43 1.80 -3.32
CA MET A 398 4.97 1.65 -3.34
C MET A 398 4.33 2.63 -4.31
N LYS A 399 3.41 2.15 -5.14
CA LYS A 399 2.58 3.01 -5.98
C LYS A 399 1.57 3.78 -5.13
N MET A 400 1.27 5.00 -5.51
CA MET A 400 0.43 5.93 -4.74
C MET A 400 -0.99 5.40 -4.52
N ASP A 401 -1.60 4.83 -5.54
CA ASP A 401 -2.94 4.23 -5.46
C ASP A 401 -3.00 3.06 -4.47
N ILE A 402 -1.99 2.20 -4.49
CA ILE A 402 -1.84 1.09 -3.54
C ILE A 402 -1.67 1.64 -2.12
N PHE A 403 -0.81 2.63 -1.94
CA PHE A 403 -0.56 3.24 -0.64
C PHE A 403 -1.82 3.82 0.00
N ILE A 404 -2.58 4.65 -0.76
CA ILE A 404 -3.81 5.27 -0.27
C ILE A 404 -4.85 4.20 0.08
N ASN A 405 -5.04 3.21 -0.79
CA ASN A 405 -5.99 2.13 -0.54
C ASN A 405 -5.64 1.30 0.71
N LEU A 406 -4.35 0.95 0.90
CA LEU A 406 -3.90 0.23 2.10
C LEU A 406 -4.16 1.03 3.37
N TYR A 407 -3.84 2.33 3.35
CA TYR A 407 -4.07 3.20 4.50
C TYR A 407 -5.55 3.30 4.86
N ILE A 408 -6.41 3.55 3.89
CA ILE A 408 -7.87 3.65 4.09
C ILE A 408 -8.45 2.31 4.55
N ASN A 409 -8.03 1.18 3.96
CA ASN A 409 -8.47 -0.16 4.40
C ASN A 409 -8.08 -0.44 5.85
N GLN A 410 -6.87 -0.06 6.26
CA GLN A 410 -6.43 -0.23 7.65
C GLN A 410 -7.30 0.58 8.62
N LEU A 411 -7.59 1.85 8.30
CA LEU A 411 -8.48 2.69 9.13
C LEU A 411 -9.90 2.12 9.19
N ALA A 412 -10.46 1.71 8.05
CA ALA A 412 -11.79 1.11 7.96
C ALA A 412 -11.86 -0.20 8.77
N GLY A 413 -10.83 -1.04 8.65
CA GLY A 413 -10.72 -2.28 9.41
C GLY A 413 -10.65 -2.03 10.91
N MET A 414 -9.89 -1.03 11.35
CA MET A 414 -9.84 -0.61 12.75
C MET A 414 -11.22 -0.10 13.21
N SER A 415 -11.86 0.77 12.44
CA SER A 415 -13.19 1.28 12.75
C SER A 415 -14.21 0.13 12.87
N LYS A 416 -14.21 -0.80 11.94
CA LYS A 416 -15.09 -1.98 11.97
C LYS A 416 -14.84 -2.84 13.20
N LEU A 417 -13.59 -3.11 13.50
CA LEU A 417 -13.17 -3.97 14.61
C LEU A 417 -13.56 -3.39 15.97
N PHE A 418 -13.34 -2.10 16.19
CA PHE A 418 -13.55 -1.46 17.49
C PHE A 418 -14.95 -0.88 17.68
N ASN A 419 -15.54 -0.28 16.62
CA ASN A 419 -16.81 0.44 16.74
C ASN A 419 -18.02 -0.43 16.41
N ASN A 420 -17.89 -1.34 15.43
CA ASN A 420 -19.01 -2.10 14.86
C ASN A 420 -18.99 -3.60 15.24
N ASN A 421 -18.11 -4.03 16.11
CA ASN A 421 -18.01 -5.43 16.55
C ASN A 421 -19.13 -5.80 17.52
N LYS A 422 -20.38 -5.90 17.01
CA LYS A 422 -21.57 -6.25 17.81
C LYS A 422 -21.52 -7.67 18.41
N GLU A 423 -20.79 -8.58 17.77
CA GLU A 423 -20.68 -9.98 18.21
C GLU A 423 -19.65 -10.18 19.32
N GLY A 424 -18.86 -9.14 19.67
CA GLY A 424 -17.76 -9.25 20.65
C GLY A 424 -16.65 -10.23 20.23
N LYS A 425 -16.52 -10.49 18.92
CA LYS A 425 -15.59 -11.47 18.39
C LYS A 425 -14.16 -10.97 18.55
N LYS A 426 -13.32 -11.78 19.19
CA LYS A 426 -11.90 -11.49 19.33
C LYS A 426 -11.12 -11.95 18.10
N ILE A 427 -10.06 -11.19 17.76
CA ILE A 427 -9.12 -11.50 16.69
C ILE A 427 -7.76 -11.81 17.31
N SER A 428 -7.17 -12.93 16.91
CA SER A 428 -5.79 -13.28 17.25
C SER A 428 -4.84 -12.82 16.14
N PHE A 429 -3.72 -12.22 16.53
CA PHE A 429 -2.59 -11.89 15.68
C PHE A 429 -1.40 -12.83 15.88
N ASP A 430 -1.58 -13.91 16.64
CA ASP A 430 -0.57 -14.93 16.83
C ASP A 430 -0.47 -15.83 15.60
N ARG A 431 0.72 -16.32 15.31
CA ARG A 431 0.96 -17.23 14.19
C ARG A 431 0.24 -18.57 14.45
N ILE A 432 -0.58 -19.01 13.50
CA ILE A 432 -1.20 -20.33 13.53
C ILE A 432 -0.14 -21.37 13.18
N ASN A 433 -0.01 -22.41 14.03
CA ASN A 433 0.86 -23.54 13.73
C ASN A 433 0.15 -24.50 12.76
N LEU A 434 0.64 -24.53 11.52
CA LEU A 434 0.07 -25.32 10.43
C LEU A 434 0.87 -26.60 10.19
N GLN A 435 0.19 -27.72 10.01
CA GLN A 435 0.82 -29.01 9.67
C GLN A 435 1.08 -29.10 8.16
N ASP A 436 2.11 -29.87 7.79
CA ASP A 436 2.39 -30.18 6.38
C ASP A 436 1.24 -30.95 5.76
N SER A 437 0.95 -30.67 4.51
CA SER A 437 -0.11 -31.30 3.75
C SER A 437 0.42 -31.97 2.48
N LYS A 438 -0.10 -33.15 2.16
CA LYS A 438 0.13 -33.80 0.85
C LYS A 438 -0.66 -33.14 -0.27
N ASP A 439 -1.70 -32.36 0.07
CA ASP A 439 -2.46 -31.58 -0.88
C ASP A 439 -1.66 -30.34 -1.26
N ILE A 440 -1.34 -30.20 -2.54
CA ILE A 440 -0.48 -29.12 -3.05
C ILE A 440 -1.10 -27.74 -2.84
N VAL A 441 -2.42 -27.62 -2.88
CA VAL A 441 -3.12 -26.34 -2.66
C VAL A 441 -2.90 -25.88 -1.23
N PHE A 442 -3.11 -26.77 -0.26
CA PHE A 442 -2.89 -26.47 1.15
C PHE A 442 -1.43 -26.23 1.47
N GLN A 443 -0.50 -26.98 0.86
CA GLN A 443 0.93 -26.75 1.06
C GLN A 443 1.34 -25.36 0.55
N ASN A 444 0.88 -24.96 -0.64
CA ASN A 444 1.17 -23.63 -1.19
C ASN A 444 0.59 -22.50 -0.29
N ILE A 445 -0.60 -22.71 0.30
CA ILE A 445 -1.20 -21.74 1.25
C ILE A 445 -0.34 -21.65 2.51
N LYS A 446 0.07 -22.79 3.09
CA LYS A 446 0.92 -22.84 4.26
C LYS A 446 2.24 -22.12 4.03
N ASP A 447 2.95 -22.48 2.96
CA ASP A 447 4.26 -21.91 2.65
C ASP A 447 4.18 -20.40 2.42
N ALA A 448 3.14 -19.93 1.71
CA ALA A 448 2.93 -18.50 1.51
C ALA A 448 2.62 -17.77 2.82
N TYR A 449 1.82 -18.38 3.71
CA TYR A 449 1.50 -17.83 5.03
C TYR A 449 2.74 -17.75 5.93
N GLU A 450 3.50 -18.83 6.04
CA GLU A 450 4.68 -18.89 6.91
C GLU A 450 5.77 -17.89 6.49
N GLU A 451 5.97 -17.71 5.19
CA GLU A 451 6.98 -16.80 4.64
C GLU A 451 6.60 -15.31 4.78
N THR A 452 5.31 -14.99 4.83
CA THR A 452 4.84 -13.59 4.79
C THR A 452 4.13 -13.12 6.05
N PHE A 453 3.89 -14.01 7.02
CA PHE A 453 3.09 -13.72 8.22
C PHE A 453 3.58 -12.49 8.99
N ASP A 454 4.87 -12.39 9.25
CA ASP A 454 5.43 -11.30 10.08
C ASP A 454 5.28 -9.93 9.40
N GLU A 455 5.17 -9.89 8.06
CA GLU A 455 4.94 -8.67 7.29
C GLU A 455 3.49 -8.20 7.36
N ILE A 456 2.52 -9.14 7.43
CA ILE A 456 1.09 -8.83 7.28
C ILE A 456 0.24 -9.09 8.53
N LYS A 457 0.81 -9.59 9.62
CA LYS A 457 0.05 -10.04 10.80
C LYS A 457 -0.89 -8.98 11.39
N TYR A 458 -0.50 -7.71 11.35
CA TYR A 458 -1.32 -6.61 11.86
C TYR A 458 -2.13 -5.89 10.78
N ASN A 459 -2.04 -6.33 9.51
CA ASN A 459 -2.83 -5.74 8.45
C ASN A 459 -4.30 -6.17 8.59
N LEU A 460 -5.19 -5.20 8.44
CA LEU A 460 -6.63 -5.42 8.41
C LEU A 460 -7.18 -5.11 7.02
N SER A 461 -8.15 -5.92 6.58
CA SER A 461 -9.02 -5.56 5.46
C SER A 461 -10.03 -4.49 5.89
N SER A 462 -10.71 -3.86 4.96
CA SER A 462 -11.79 -2.90 5.27
C SER A 462 -12.93 -3.54 6.09
N SER A 463 -13.10 -4.86 6.00
CA SER A 463 -14.07 -5.62 6.80
C SER A 463 -13.58 -5.95 8.23
N GLY A 464 -12.41 -5.46 8.66
CA GLY A 464 -11.86 -5.68 10.00
C GLY A 464 -11.34 -7.09 10.24
N THR A 465 -10.92 -7.80 9.21
CA THR A 465 -10.37 -9.16 9.29
C THR A 465 -8.86 -9.16 9.00
N ASN A 466 -8.13 -10.04 9.68
CA ASN A 466 -6.72 -10.30 9.41
C ASN A 466 -6.54 -11.60 8.61
N ILE A 467 -5.29 -11.93 8.25
CA ILE A 467 -4.97 -13.12 7.45
C ILE A 467 -5.38 -14.41 8.17
N ASN A 468 -5.28 -14.50 9.51
CA ASN A 468 -5.64 -15.68 10.27
C ASN A 468 -7.12 -16.06 10.09
N ASN A 469 -8.00 -15.06 9.94
CA ASN A 469 -9.43 -15.31 9.70
C ASN A 469 -9.69 -16.01 8.34
N ARG A 470 -8.70 -16.01 7.42
CA ARG A 470 -8.77 -16.68 6.13
C ARG A 470 -8.08 -18.04 6.14
N ILE A 471 -6.99 -18.16 6.88
CA ILE A 471 -6.18 -19.38 6.96
C ILE A 471 -6.87 -20.45 7.81
N GLU A 472 -7.40 -20.06 8.98
CA GLU A 472 -7.98 -21.01 9.96
C GLU A 472 -9.12 -21.88 9.38
N PRO A 473 -10.12 -21.35 8.62
CA PRO A 473 -11.19 -22.17 8.05
C PRO A 473 -10.69 -23.21 7.04
N VAL A 474 -9.60 -22.93 6.33
CA VAL A 474 -8.99 -23.86 5.36
C VAL A 474 -8.46 -25.10 6.10
N PHE A 475 -7.63 -24.89 7.11
CA PHE A 475 -6.99 -25.98 7.85
C PHE A 475 -7.92 -26.69 8.83
N LYS A 476 -9.07 -26.10 9.17
CA LYS A 476 -10.16 -26.77 9.88
C LYS A 476 -11.05 -27.63 8.96
N GLY A 477 -10.78 -27.64 7.65
CA GLY A 477 -11.55 -28.42 6.68
C GLY A 477 -12.94 -27.86 6.38
N TYR A 478 -13.19 -26.59 6.68
CA TYR A 478 -14.47 -25.92 6.39
C TYR A 478 -14.57 -25.49 4.92
N ILE A 479 -13.44 -25.35 4.23
CA ILE A 479 -13.36 -24.97 2.83
C ILE A 479 -12.90 -26.16 2.00
N PRO A 480 -13.63 -26.53 0.92
CA PRO A 480 -13.19 -27.59 0.01
C PRO A 480 -11.81 -27.31 -0.60
N ASN A 481 -10.99 -28.35 -0.74
CA ASN A 481 -9.60 -28.25 -1.24
C ASN A 481 -9.48 -27.52 -2.59
N ASN A 482 -10.43 -27.76 -3.48
CA ASN A 482 -10.46 -27.15 -4.82
C ASN A 482 -10.77 -25.64 -4.81
N LEU A 483 -11.17 -25.08 -3.66
CA LEU A 483 -11.37 -23.64 -3.48
C LEU A 483 -10.17 -22.96 -2.80
N GLY A 484 -9.38 -23.71 -2.04
CA GLY A 484 -8.26 -23.19 -1.28
C GLY A 484 -8.69 -22.17 -0.22
N ILE A 485 -8.13 -20.97 -0.26
CA ILE A 485 -8.51 -19.87 0.64
C ILE A 485 -9.65 -19.05 0.03
N LEU A 486 -10.55 -18.51 0.86
CA LEU A 486 -11.64 -17.63 0.41
C LEU A 486 -11.52 -16.24 1.04
N PHE A 487 -11.44 -15.22 0.20
CA PHE A 487 -11.48 -13.81 0.57
C PHE A 487 -12.93 -13.29 0.58
N LYS A 488 -13.19 -12.27 1.39
CA LYS A 488 -14.52 -11.67 1.54
C LYS A 488 -14.77 -10.50 0.62
N ASP A 489 -13.72 -9.78 0.28
CA ASP A 489 -13.80 -8.59 -0.56
C ASP A 489 -12.45 -8.26 -1.22
N LYS A 490 -12.47 -7.30 -2.12
CA LYS A 490 -11.27 -6.88 -2.86
C LYS A 490 -10.18 -6.24 -1.99
N SER A 491 -10.54 -5.69 -0.80
CA SER A 491 -9.56 -5.06 0.09
C SER A 491 -8.56 -6.05 0.66
N GLU A 492 -8.97 -7.32 0.83
CA GLU A 492 -8.10 -8.38 1.33
C GLU A 492 -6.94 -8.67 0.37
N TYR A 493 -7.16 -8.54 -0.94
CA TYR A 493 -6.09 -8.69 -1.94
C TYR A 493 -4.99 -7.64 -1.81
N LEU A 494 -5.33 -6.45 -1.36
CA LEU A 494 -4.38 -5.39 -1.10
C LEU A 494 -3.76 -5.53 0.30
N SER A 495 -4.59 -5.72 1.32
CA SER A 495 -4.13 -5.81 2.72
C SER A 495 -3.19 -7.01 2.95
N PHE A 496 -3.40 -8.09 2.19
CA PHE A 496 -2.59 -9.31 2.26
C PHE A 496 -1.74 -9.52 1.00
N SER A 497 -1.39 -8.44 0.29
CA SER A 497 -0.67 -8.53 -1.00
C SER A 497 0.65 -9.31 -0.95
N PRO A 498 1.48 -9.29 0.12
CA PRO A 498 2.66 -10.15 0.21
C PRO A 498 2.30 -11.64 0.18
N PHE A 499 1.24 -12.04 0.90
CA PHE A 499 0.73 -13.40 0.88
C PHE A 499 0.21 -13.79 -0.53
N VAL A 500 -0.62 -12.93 -1.13
CA VAL A 500 -1.20 -13.18 -2.46
C VAL A 500 -0.10 -13.36 -3.50
N ARG A 501 0.90 -12.49 -3.50
CA ARG A 501 2.05 -12.57 -4.40
C ARG A 501 2.80 -13.89 -4.27
N ASN A 502 3.15 -14.25 -3.04
CA ASN A 502 3.88 -15.49 -2.76
C ASN A 502 3.06 -16.72 -3.14
N TYR A 503 1.77 -16.71 -2.81
CA TYR A 503 0.84 -17.78 -3.18
C TYR A 503 0.72 -17.95 -4.70
N LEU A 504 0.59 -16.87 -5.48
CA LEU A 504 0.52 -16.93 -6.94
C LEU A 504 1.83 -17.44 -7.56
N LEU A 505 2.96 -17.00 -7.02
CA LEU A 505 4.26 -17.49 -7.47
C LEU A 505 4.39 -19.01 -7.26
N LYS A 506 4.01 -19.52 -6.08
CA LYS A 506 4.08 -20.96 -5.74
C LYS A 506 3.05 -21.78 -6.50
N SER A 507 1.83 -21.31 -6.62
CA SER A 507 0.71 -22.08 -7.19
C SER A 507 0.63 -22.01 -8.71
N GLN A 508 0.98 -20.88 -9.32
CA GLN A 508 0.82 -20.62 -10.75
C GLN A 508 2.13 -20.21 -11.46
N GLY A 509 3.24 -20.03 -10.74
CA GLY A 509 4.51 -19.54 -11.28
C GLY A 509 4.44 -18.09 -11.77
N PHE A 510 3.47 -17.30 -11.29
CA PHE A 510 3.24 -15.93 -11.72
C PHE A 510 3.79 -14.93 -10.71
N ASP A 511 4.78 -14.12 -11.14
CA ASP A 511 5.30 -13.02 -10.34
C ASP A 511 4.68 -11.70 -10.76
N ILE A 512 3.81 -11.16 -9.92
CA ILE A 512 3.10 -9.89 -10.16
C ILE A 512 4.01 -8.65 -10.19
N ASN A 513 5.24 -8.76 -9.74
CA ASN A 513 6.22 -7.66 -9.84
C ASN A 513 6.84 -7.56 -11.23
N ILE A 514 6.83 -8.66 -12.01
CA ILE A 514 7.49 -8.77 -13.31
C ILE A 514 6.46 -8.75 -14.45
N LYS A 515 5.27 -9.31 -14.20
CA LYS A 515 4.25 -9.52 -15.24
C LYS A 515 2.91 -8.91 -14.80
N GLU A 516 2.19 -8.35 -15.75
CA GLU A 516 0.79 -7.94 -15.59
C GLU A 516 -0.13 -8.97 -16.23
N HIS A 517 -1.37 -9.06 -15.75
CA HIS A 517 -2.38 -9.91 -16.36
C HIS A 517 -2.79 -9.33 -17.72
N ILE A 518 -2.89 -10.20 -18.73
CA ILE A 518 -3.31 -9.82 -20.09
C ILE A 518 -4.83 -9.91 -20.17
N HIS A 519 -5.48 -8.76 -20.28
CA HIS A 519 -6.92 -8.73 -20.59
C HIS A 519 -7.12 -8.90 -22.11
N GLY A 520 -7.95 -9.86 -22.50
CA GLY A 520 -8.26 -10.12 -23.90
C GLY A 520 -8.94 -8.90 -24.54
N LYS A 521 -8.22 -8.19 -25.44
CA LYS A 521 -8.88 -7.43 -26.48
C LYS A 521 -9.61 -8.44 -27.35
N GLU A 522 -10.74 -8.05 -27.95
CA GLU A 522 -11.50 -8.84 -28.94
C GLU A 522 -10.56 -9.19 -30.13
N GLU A 523 -9.72 -10.19 -29.98
CA GLU A 523 -8.94 -10.76 -31.06
C GLU A 523 -9.78 -11.88 -31.66
N ASN A 524 -9.88 -11.90 -32.99
CA ASN A 524 -10.51 -12.98 -33.75
C ASN A 524 -9.66 -14.25 -33.64
N TYR A 525 -9.82 -15.00 -32.56
CA TYR A 525 -9.17 -16.29 -32.43
C TYR A 525 -9.96 -17.36 -33.21
N ASN A 526 -9.29 -17.99 -34.17
CA ASN A 526 -9.80 -19.19 -34.82
C ASN A 526 -9.62 -20.38 -33.85
N LEU A 527 -10.66 -20.67 -33.06
CA LEU A 527 -10.69 -21.84 -32.20
C LEU A 527 -10.62 -23.11 -33.04
N VAL A 528 -9.66 -23.97 -32.77
CA VAL A 528 -9.54 -25.29 -33.36
C VAL A 528 -10.83 -26.09 -33.09
N SER A 529 -11.41 -26.68 -34.11
CA SER A 529 -12.61 -27.51 -33.96
C SER A 529 -12.28 -28.92 -33.54
N ILE A 530 -12.98 -29.44 -32.55
CA ILE A 530 -13.05 -30.86 -32.20
C ILE A 530 -14.42 -31.33 -32.64
N GLU A 531 -14.47 -32.31 -33.53
CA GLU A 531 -15.70 -32.75 -34.18
C GLU A 531 -15.66 -34.22 -34.59
N GLY A 532 -16.81 -34.78 -34.94
CA GLY A 532 -16.93 -36.16 -35.43
C GLY A 532 -16.52 -37.19 -34.38
N GLU A 533 -15.67 -38.14 -34.77
CA GLU A 533 -15.19 -39.21 -33.89
C GLU A 533 -14.32 -38.69 -32.74
N GLU A 534 -13.70 -37.52 -32.90
CA GLU A 534 -12.91 -36.87 -31.83
C GLU A 534 -13.77 -36.59 -30.59
N LEU A 535 -15.06 -36.23 -30.75
CA LEU A 535 -15.99 -35.96 -29.66
C LEU A 535 -16.27 -37.19 -28.79
N ASN A 536 -16.18 -38.41 -29.35
CA ASN A 536 -16.41 -39.64 -28.60
C ASN A 536 -15.35 -39.85 -27.50
N LYS A 537 -14.22 -39.15 -27.58
CA LYS A 537 -13.14 -39.18 -26.58
C LYS A 537 -13.38 -38.23 -25.41
N ILE A 538 -14.41 -37.40 -25.50
CA ILE A 538 -14.74 -36.42 -24.45
C ILE A 538 -15.99 -36.89 -23.70
N GLU A 539 -15.85 -37.09 -22.41
CA GLU A 539 -16.97 -37.47 -21.53
C GLU A 539 -17.75 -36.23 -21.04
N SER A 540 -17.00 -35.20 -20.64
CA SER A 540 -17.64 -33.93 -20.24
C SER A 540 -16.70 -32.75 -20.39
N LEU A 541 -17.28 -31.57 -20.61
CA LEU A 541 -16.63 -30.27 -20.58
C LEU A 541 -17.37 -29.34 -19.63
N HIS A 542 -16.67 -28.84 -18.64
CA HIS A 542 -17.14 -27.76 -17.77
C HIS A 542 -16.15 -26.60 -17.88
N VAL A 543 -16.68 -25.40 -18.15
CA VAL A 543 -15.91 -24.15 -18.13
C VAL A 543 -16.66 -23.15 -17.27
N TYR A 544 -15.98 -22.56 -16.31
CA TYR A 544 -16.53 -21.58 -15.38
C TYR A 544 -15.81 -20.25 -15.55
N LEU A 545 -16.54 -19.13 -15.51
CA LEU A 545 -16.03 -17.77 -15.42
C LEU A 545 -16.63 -17.12 -14.17
N PHE A 546 -15.78 -16.80 -13.21
CA PHE A 546 -16.16 -16.18 -11.94
C PHE A 546 -16.03 -14.66 -12.03
N ARG A 547 -17.07 -13.94 -11.62
CA ARG A 547 -17.14 -12.47 -11.64
C ARG A 547 -17.75 -11.93 -10.35
N ASN A 548 -17.14 -10.88 -9.81
CA ASN A 548 -17.68 -10.12 -8.70
C ASN A 548 -17.98 -8.69 -9.13
N ILE A 549 -19.15 -8.18 -8.75
CA ILE A 549 -19.58 -6.80 -9.03
C ILE A 549 -18.78 -5.86 -8.11
N ASP A 550 -18.30 -4.76 -8.68
CA ASP A 550 -17.53 -3.76 -7.95
C ASP A 550 -18.39 -3.02 -6.93
N GLY A 551 -17.79 -2.61 -5.80
CA GLY A 551 -18.47 -1.93 -4.70
C GLY A 551 -19.19 -2.85 -3.69
N PHE A 552 -19.12 -4.18 -3.85
CA PHE A 552 -19.75 -5.14 -2.95
C PHE A 552 -18.74 -6.15 -2.38
N SER A 553 -19.00 -6.61 -1.15
CA SER A 553 -18.32 -7.78 -0.57
C SER A 553 -18.71 -9.03 -1.32
N PHE A 554 -17.81 -10.03 -1.37
CA PHE A 554 -18.11 -11.30 -2.05
C PHE A 554 -19.21 -12.09 -1.32
N PRO A 555 -19.96 -12.98 -2.00
CA PRO A 555 -21.13 -13.65 -1.43
C PRO A 555 -20.85 -14.42 -0.13
N SER A 556 -19.63 -14.92 0.06
CA SER A 556 -19.17 -15.58 1.29
C SER A 556 -19.00 -14.64 2.48
N SER A 557 -19.25 -13.35 2.33
CA SER A 557 -19.21 -12.36 3.41
C SER A 557 -20.53 -12.36 4.19
N LYS A 558 -20.46 -12.24 5.51
CA LYS A 558 -21.65 -12.06 6.35
C LYS A 558 -22.32 -10.69 6.21
N ASP A 559 -21.66 -9.75 5.56
CA ASP A 559 -22.16 -8.39 5.32
C ASP A 559 -23.12 -8.38 4.11
N ASN A 560 -24.19 -9.12 4.18
CA ASN A 560 -25.18 -9.49 3.19
C ASN A 560 -25.63 -8.37 2.26
N SER A 561 -24.95 -8.21 1.12
CA SER A 561 -25.44 -7.47 -0.04
C SER A 561 -26.00 -8.40 -1.13
N ASN A 562 -26.18 -9.69 -0.83
CA ASN A 562 -26.64 -10.70 -1.78
C ASN A 562 -28.01 -10.38 -2.39
N ASP A 563 -28.92 -9.73 -1.64
CA ASP A 563 -30.22 -9.24 -2.12
C ASP A 563 -30.07 -8.09 -3.14
N GLN A 564 -29.18 -7.14 -2.86
CA GLN A 564 -28.90 -6.03 -3.76
C GLN A 564 -28.22 -6.52 -5.04
N ILE A 565 -27.29 -7.46 -4.93
CA ILE A 565 -26.62 -8.08 -6.06
C ILE A 565 -27.59 -8.84 -6.94
N GLU A 566 -28.46 -9.66 -6.34
CA GLU A 566 -29.52 -10.38 -7.08
C GLU A 566 -30.39 -9.39 -7.85
N LYS A 567 -30.79 -8.27 -7.23
CA LYS A 567 -31.57 -7.21 -7.87
C LYS A 567 -30.84 -6.59 -9.05
N LEU A 568 -29.58 -6.20 -8.90
CA LEU A 568 -28.76 -5.63 -9.99
C LEU A 568 -28.61 -6.60 -11.16
N ILE A 569 -28.44 -7.90 -10.87
CA ILE A 569 -28.35 -8.92 -11.91
C ILE A 569 -29.70 -9.07 -12.64
N LYS A 570 -30.83 -9.06 -11.91
CA LYS A 570 -32.18 -9.07 -12.53
C LYS A 570 -32.43 -7.84 -13.40
N GLU A 571 -32.00 -6.64 -12.98
CA GLU A 571 -32.07 -5.41 -13.79
C GLU A 571 -31.19 -5.52 -15.05
N ALA A 572 -29.98 -6.07 -14.96
CA ALA A 572 -29.15 -6.33 -16.14
C ALA A 572 -29.80 -7.30 -17.11
N ILE A 573 -30.44 -8.36 -16.61
CA ILE A 573 -31.23 -9.32 -17.44
C ILE A 573 -32.39 -8.63 -18.17
N VAL A 574 -33.14 -7.76 -17.51
CA VAL A 574 -34.24 -6.99 -18.14
C VAL A 574 -33.70 -6.15 -19.30
N ASN A 575 -32.55 -5.51 -19.13
CA ASN A 575 -31.93 -4.70 -20.17
C ASN A 575 -31.39 -5.56 -21.33
N ILE A 576 -30.76 -6.71 -21.05
CA ILE A 576 -30.31 -7.65 -22.08
C ILE A 576 -31.50 -8.21 -22.86
N ASN A 577 -32.57 -8.54 -22.19
CA ASN A 577 -33.82 -9.07 -22.78
C ASN A 577 -34.69 -8.00 -23.50
N SER A 578 -34.27 -6.74 -23.57
CA SER A 578 -35.09 -5.64 -24.07
C SER A 578 -35.56 -5.79 -25.53
N LYS A 579 -34.79 -6.50 -26.36
CA LYS A 579 -35.12 -6.78 -27.77
C LYS A 579 -35.69 -8.16 -27.97
N GLU A 580 -35.20 -9.16 -27.30
CA GLU A 580 -35.59 -10.55 -27.39
C GLU A 580 -35.32 -11.23 -26.04
N LYS A 581 -36.21 -12.12 -25.62
CA LYS A 581 -36.03 -12.88 -24.38
C LYS A 581 -34.99 -13.95 -24.58
N ILE A 582 -33.75 -13.67 -24.09
CA ILE A 582 -32.55 -14.53 -24.23
C ILE A 582 -32.23 -15.25 -22.92
N ILE A 583 -32.55 -14.65 -21.75
CA ILE A 583 -32.20 -15.15 -20.44
C ILE A 583 -33.44 -15.29 -19.56
N GLU A 584 -33.54 -16.42 -18.87
CA GLU A 584 -34.50 -16.67 -17.79
C GLU A 584 -33.76 -16.84 -16.46
N TYR A 585 -34.35 -16.25 -15.40
CA TYR A 585 -33.84 -16.38 -14.02
C TYR A 585 -34.77 -17.30 -13.22
N TYR A 586 -34.14 -18.26 -12.52
CA TYR A 586 -34.80 -19.21 -11.62
C TYR A 586 -34.24 -19.07 -10.22
N SER A 587 -35.02 -18.53 -9.28
CA SER A 587 -34.64 -18.41 -7.88
C SER A 587 -34.61 -19.78 -7.19
N LEU A 588 -33.62 -20.03 -6.34
CA LEU A 588 -33.54 -21.25 -5.54
C LEU A 588 -34.62 -21.34 -4.43
N THR A 589 -35.32 -20.25 -4.17
CA THR A 589 -36.41 -20.19 -3.19
C THR A 589 -37.78 -20.13 -3.84
N GLU A 590 -37.96 -19.24 -4.84
CA GLU A 590 -39.27 -19.00 -5.49
C GLU A 590 -39.59 -20.03 -6.58
N ASN A 591 -38.60 -20.45 -7.36
CA ASN A 591 -38.74 -21.40 -8.48
C ASN A 591 -37.94 -22.72 -8.16
N LYS A 592 -38.04 -23.19 -6.94
CA LYS A 592 -37.17 -24.30 -6.43
C LYS A 592 -37.25 -25.54 -7.32
N THR A 593 -38.39 -25.99 -7.69
CA THR A 593 -38.59 -27.23 -8.47
C THR A 593 -37.89 -27.16 -9.83
N GLU A 594 -38.06 -26.05 -10.54
CA GLU A 594 -37.47 -25.81 -11.86
C GLU A 594 -35.94 -25.64 -11.73
N ALA A 595 -35.49 -24.89 -10.72
CA ALA A 595 -34.09 -24.68 -10.42
C ALA A 595 -33.39 -26.02 -10.10
N ASP A 596 -33.96 -26.84 -9.20
CA ASP A 596 -33.44 -28.17 -8.85
C ASP A 596 -33.35 -29.10 -10.06
N LYS A 597 -34.35 -29.04 -10.96
CA LYS A 597 -34.34 -29.79 -12.23
C LYS A 597 -33.15 -29.36 -13.11
N ILE A 598 -32.97 -28.04 -13.33
CA ILE A 598 -31.86 -27.50 -14.16
C ILE A 598 -30.51 -27.90 -13.56
N ILE A 599 -30.35 -27.77 -12.23
CA ILE A 599 -29.12 -28.17 -11.53
C ILE A 599 -28.78 -29.63 -11.77
N LYS A 600 -29.76 -30.50 -11.57
CA LYS A 600 -29.56 -31.95 -11.67
C LYS A 600 -29.27 -32.40 -13.08
N GLU A 601 -30.06 -31.94 -14.07
CA GLU A 601 -29.91 -32.31 -15.47
C GLU A 601 -28.58 -31.87 -16.06
N ASN A 602 -28.08 -30.69 -15.64
CA ASN A 602 -26.85 -30.11 -16.17
C ASN A 602 -25.63 -30.24 -15.24
N LYS A 603 -25.79 -30.97 -14.14
CA LYS A 603 -24.73 -31.19 -13.12
C LYS A 603 -24.07 -29.87 -12.66
N LEU A 604 -24.89 -28.83 -12.48
CA LEU A 604 -24.38 -27.55 -12.00
C LEU A 604 -23.97 -27.65 -10.53
N ILE A 605 -22.85 -27.03 -10.15
CA ILE A 605 -22.29 -27.08 -8.81
C ILE A 605 -22.54 -25.74 -8.12
N PHE A 606 -23.14 -25.77 -6.93
CA PHE A 606 -23.16 -24.68 -5.97
C PHE A 606 -22.14 -24.98 -4.87
N HIS A 607 -21.09 -24.19 -4.82
CA HIS A 607 -20.05 -24.34 -3.80
C HIS A 607 -20.54 -23.87 -2.42
N CYS A 608 -21.35 -22.80 -2.39
CA CYS A 608 -21.88 -22.22 -1.17
C CYS A 608 -22.67 -23.21 -0.31
N GLU A 609 -23.35 -24.19 -0.91
CA GLU A 609 -24.06 -25.26 -0.17
C GLU A 609 -23.14 -26.02 0.80
N LYS A 610 -21.90 -26.28 0.38
CA LYS A 610 -20.87 -26.96 1.19
C LYS A 610 -20.28 -26.06 2.27
N LEU A 611 -20.33 -24.75 2.08
CA LEU A 611 -19.74 -23.75 2.98
C LEU A 611 -20.67 -23.39 4.15
N VAL A 612 -21.98 -23.71 4.06
CA VAL A 612 -22.96 -23.46 5.12
C VAL A 612 -22.54 -24.11 6.45
N ASN A 613 -22.02 -25.32 6.41
CA ASN A 613 -21.57 -26.04 7.60
C ASN A 613 -20.39 -25.37 8.32
N GLY A 614 -19.61 -24.59 7.59
CA GLY A 614 -18.53 -23.75 8.13
C GLY A 614 -18.98 -22.36 8.60
N GLY A 615 -20.28 -22.06 8.53
CA GLY A 615 -20.84 -20.74 8.87
C GLY A 615 -20.44 -19.62 7.90
N ILE A 616 -20.04 -19.98 6.66
CA ILE A 616 -19.54 -19.03 5.67
C ILE A 616 -20.70 -18.49 4.81
N ASP A 617 -21.68 -19.29 4.43
CA ASP A 617 -22.85 -18.92 3.61
C ASP A 617 -24.16 -19.15 4.34
N SER A 618 -24.34 -18.51 5.48
CA SER A 618 -25.47 -18.77 6.39
C SER A 618 -26.84 -18.42 5.84
N ASP A 619 -26.94 -17.62 4.77
CA ASP A 619 -28.18 -17.22 4.11
C ASP A 619 -28.62 -18.15 2.96
N PHE A 620 -27.81 -19.17 2.62
CA PHE A 620 -28.21 -20.17 1.61
C PHE A 620 -29.53 -20.85 1.99
N PRO A 621 -30.51 -21.02 1.06
CA PRO A 621 -30.48 -20.74 -0.41
C PRO A 621 -31.06 -19.38 -0.82
N LYS A 622 -31.26 -18.41 0.10
CA LYS A 622 -31.86 -17.10 -0.23
C LYS A 622 -30.96 -16.28 -1.13
N ASN A 623 -31.57 -15.42 -1.94
CA ASN A 623 -30.88 -14.49 -2.84
C ASN A 623 -29.95 -15.18 -3.86
N ARG A 624 -30.24 -16.44 -4.20
CA ARG A 624 -29.49 -17.26 -5.14
C ARG A 624 -30.37 -17.80 -6.24
N GLY A 625 -29.78 -17.99 -7.42
CA GLY A 625 -30.54 -18.48 -8.57
C GLY A 625 -29.68 -18.93 -9.74
N ILE A 626 -30.35 -19.34 -10.78
CA ILE A 626 -29.78 -19.84 -12.03
C ILE A 626 -30.24 -18.96 -13.17
N LEU A 627 -29.31 -18.59 -14.05
CA LEU A 627 -29.58 -18.03 -15.36
C LEU A 627 -29.57 -19.16 -16.39
N LYS A 628 -30.67 -19.27 -17.16
CA LYS A 628 -30.75 -20.15 -18.31
C LYS A 628 -30.73 -19.31 -19.57
N PHE A 629 -29.79 -19.60 -20.47
CA PHE A 629 -29.69 -18.90 -21.75
C PHE A 629 -30.47 -19.69 -22.83
N LEU A 630 -31.57 -19.14 -23.30
CA LEU A 630 -32.53 -19.88 -24.12
C LEU A 630 -31.98 -20.31 -25.47
N ASN A 631 -31.11 -19.49 -26.07
CA ASN A 631 -30.49 -19.78 -27.37
C ASN A 631 -29.19 -20.60 -27.26
N PHE A 632 -28.74 -20.95 -26.00
CA PHE A 632 -27.47 -21.62 -25.73
C PHE A 632 -27.70 -22.72 -24.70
N PRO A 633 -28.06 -23.94 -25.12
CA PRO A 633 -28.55 -25.00 -24.21
C PRO A 633 -27.51 -25.47 -23.18
N TYR A 634 -26.23 -25.23 -23.41
CA TYR A 634 -25.14 -25.66 -22.49
C TYR A 634 -24.58 -24.52 -21.63
N ILE A 635 -25.08 -23.26 -21.84
CA ILE A 635 -24.61 -22.09 -21.08
C ILE A 635 -25.60 -21.74 -19.97
N PHE A 636 -25.06 -21.57 -18.79
CA PHE A 636 -25.80 -21.21 -17.57
C PHE A 636 -25.07 -20.11 -16.81
N GLY A 637 -25.80 -19.41 -15.96
CA GLY A 637 -25.22 -18.56 -14.93
C GLY A 637 -25.65 -19.03 -13.55
N VAL A 638 -24.79 -18.95 -12.57
CA VAL A 638 -25.11 -19.21 -11.16
C VAL A 638 -24.89 -17.91 -10.39
N VAL A 639 -25.93 -17.46 -9.69
CA VAL A 639 -25.96 -16.18 -8.99
C VAL A 639 -25.68 -16.39 -7.52
N ASN A 640 -24.77 -15.58 -6.95
CA ASN A 640 -24.37 -15.58 -5.54
C ASN A 640 -23.90 -16.97 -5.02
N ASP A 641 -23.05 -17.62 -5.81
CA ASP A 641 -22.26 -18.77 -5.33
C ASP A 641 -21.06 -18.26 -4.49
N ILE A 642 -19.83 -18.69 -4.74
CA ILE A 642 -18.63 -18.10 -4.14
C ILE A 642 -18.31 -16.72 -4.70
N CYS A 643 -18.78 -16.42 -5.93
CA CYS A 643 -18.73 -15.10 -6.57
C CYS A 643 -20.15 -14.67 -6.95
N HIS A 644 -20.34 -13.38 -7.25
CA HIS A 644 -21.67 -12.81 -7.56
C HIS A 644 -22.30 -13.42 -8.80
N ILE A 645 -21.51 -13.70 -9.85
CA ILE A 645 -21.95 -14.44 -11.03
C ILE A 645 -20.87 -15.47 -11.39
N LYS A 646 -21.29 -16.68 -11.66
CA LYS A 646 -20.51 -17.74 -12.26
C LYS A 646 -21.14 -18.14 -13.59
N PHE A 647 -20.62 -17.65 -14.71
CA PHE A 647 -21.02 -18.15 -16.02
C PHE A 647 -20.39 -19.52 -16.24
N CYS A 648 -21.13 -20.47 -16.76
CA CYS A 648 -20.62 -21.82 -16.95
C CYS A 648 -21.14 -22.47 -18.25
N ILE A 649 -20.27 -23.26 -18.86
CA ILE A 649 -20.65 -24.31 -19.83
C ILE A 649 -20.70 -25.63 -19.08
N SER A 650 -21.73 -26.41 -19.33
CA SER A 650 -21.83 -27.80 -18.90
C SER A 650 -22.29 -28.68 -20.06
N MET A 651 -21.36 -29.43 -20.61
CA MET A 651 -21.62 -30.39 -21.70
C MET A 651 -21.30 -31.80 -21.22
N GLN A 652 -22.27 -32.70 -21.32
CA GLN A 652 -22.10 -34.13 -21.03
C GLN A 652 -22.17 -34.92 -22.33
N ASN A 653 -21.17 -35.74 -22.60
CA ASN A 653 -21.04 -36.53 -23.85
C ASN A 653 -21.33 -35.67 -25.09
N PRO A 654 -20.53 -34.62 -25.36
CA PRO A 654 -20.82 -33.64 -26.38
C PRO A 654 -21.00 -34.34 -27.77
N LYS A 655 -22.13 -34.04 -28.43
CA LYS A 655 -22.44 -34.55 -29.76
C LYS A 655 -22.24 -33.52 -30.87
N GLU A 656 -21.93 -32.29 -30.49
CA GLU A 656 -21.72 -31.16 -31.39
C GLU A 656 -20.45 -30.40 -31.06
N LYS A 657 -19.98 -29.58 -31.99
CA LYS A 657 -18.75 -28.80 -31.89
C LYS A 657 -18.74 -27.95 -30.60
N MET A 658 -17.67 -28.03 -29.82
CA MET A 658 -17.52 -27.28 -28.57
C MET A 658 -17.16 -25.82 -28.80
N SER A 659 -16.39 -25.51 -29.87
CA SER A 659 -15.86 -24.16 -30.11
C SER A 659 -16.93 -23.05 -30.17
N PRO A 660 -18.12 -23.21 -30.78
CA PRO A 660 -19.13 -22.17 -30.78
C PRO A 660 -19.64 -21.83 -29.37
N HIS A 661 -19.81 -22.84 -28.50
CA HIS A 661 -20.30 -22.64 -27.13
C HIS A 661 -19.27 -21.90 -26.28
N LEU A 662 -17.96 -22.19 -26.45
CA LEU A 662 -16.89 -21.47 -25.78
C LEU A 662 -16.85 -19.98 -26.17
N VAL A 663 -17.00 -19.67 -27.46
CA VAL A 663 -17.12 -18.29 -27.95
C VAL A 663 -18.35 -17.59 -27.34
N HIS A 664 -19.49 -18.28 -27.32
CA HIS A 664 -20.72 -17.70 -26.77
C HIS A 664 -20.61 -17.46 -25.25
N LEU A 665 -19.91 -18.29 -24.49
CA LEU A 665 -19.66 -18.05 -23.07
C LEU A 665 -18.96 -16.70 -22.85
N VAL A 666 -17.90 -16.44 -23.61
CA VAL A 666 -17.15 -15.17 -23.52
C VAL A 666 -18.04 -13.99 -23.97
N LYS A 667 -18.81 -14.16 -25.04
CA LYS A 667 -19.75 -13.13 -25.51
C LYS A 667 -20.81 -12.80 -24.45
N MET A 668 -21.41 -13.79 -23.80
CA MET A 668 -22.41 -13.57 -22.76
C MET A 668 -21.80 -12.88 -21.54
N ASN A 669 -20.60 -13.27 -21.12
CA ASN A 669 -19.87 -12.53 -20.10
C ASN A 669 -19.70 -11.04 -20.51
N ASN A 670 -19.32 -10.76 -21.77
CA ASN A 670 -19.12 -9.39 -22.25
C ASN A 670 -20.45 -8.59 -22.36
N GLU A 671 -21.59 -9.23 -22.61
CA GLU A 671 -22.89 -8.56 -22.57
C GLU A 671 -23.21 -8.03 -21.16
N PHE A 672 -22.91 -8.80 -20.11
CA PHE A 672 -23.10 -8.34 -18.74
C PHE A 672 -22.18 -7.17 -18.36
N PHE A 673 -20.97 -7.06 -18.95
CA PHE A 673 -20.08 -5.91 -18.75
C PHE A 673 -20.67 -4.57 -19.17
N ARG A 674 -21.66 -4.57 -20.05
CA ARG A 674 -22.34 -3.33 -20.48
C ARG A 674 -23.23 -2.74 -19.39
N TYR A 675 -23.65 -3.57 -18.43
CA TYR A 675 -24.63 -3.20 -17.40
C TYR A 675 -24.10 -3.34 -15.98
N LEU A 676 -23.03 -4.13 -15.79
CA LEU A 676 -22.42 -4.40 -14.49
C LEU A 676 -20.93 -4.11 -14.54
N LYS A 677 -20.46 -3.32 -13.59
CA LYS A 677 -19.03 -3.08 -13.38
C LYS A 677 -18.46 -4.22 -12.53
N PHE A 678 -17.50 -4.97 -13.05
CA PHE A 678 -16.87 -6.05 -12.31
C PHE A 678 -15.56 -5.63 -11.67
N ASN A 679 -15.20 -6.27 -10.54
CA ASN A 679 -13.95 -6.10 -9.86
C ASN A 679 -12.78 -6.56 -10.73
N TYR A 680 -12.01 -5.62 -11.27
CA TYR A 680 -10.86 -5.87 -12.12
C TYR A 680 -9.67 -5.00 -11.70
N ASN A 681 -8.49 -5.61 -11.66
CA ASN A 681 -7.22 -4.92 -11.40
C ASN A 681 -6.24 -5.25 -12.54
N LYS A 682 -5.51 -4.25 -13.05
CA LYS A 682 -4.56 -4.42 -14.16
C LYS A 682 -3.50 -5.49 -13.92
N GLN A 683 -3.00 -5.58 -12.68
CA GLN A 683 -1.90 -6.50 -12.35
C GLN A 683 -2.39 -7.94 -12.18
N ILE A 684 -3.55 -8.12 -11.55
CA ILE A 684 -4.04 -9.45 -11.14
C ILE A 684 -5.33 -9.87 -11.82
N GLY A 685 -5.89 -9.07 -12.73
CA GLY A 685 -7.10 -9.40 -13.47
C GLY A 685 -8.38 -9.31 -12.65
N PHE A 686 -9.35 -10.19 -12.93
CA PHE A 686 -10.61 -10.26 -12.19
C PHE A 686 -10.38 -10.80 -10.79
N MET A 687 -10.86 -10.05 -9.78
CA MET A 687 -10.77 -10.45 -8.39
C MET A 687 -11.95 -11.34 -8.02
N THR A 688 -11.64 -12.60 -7.76
CA THR A 688 -12.59 -13.66 -7.38
C THR A 688 -12.54 -13.88 -5.87
N ALA A 689 -13.49 -14.62 -5.29
CA ALA A 689 -13.41 -14.95 -3.86
C ALA A 689 -12.22 -15.87 -3.54
N SER A 690 -11.86 -16.75 -4.46
CA SER A 690 -10.69 -17.63 -4.31
C SER A 690 -9.52 -17.16 -5.18
N PRO A 691 -8.32 -16.92 -4.60
CA PRO A 691 -7.12 -16.55 -5.37
C PRO A 691 -6.68 -17.57 -6.43
N ILE A 692 -7.13 -18.81 -6.34
CA ILE A 692 -6.88 -19.84 -7.38
C ILE A 692 -7.42 -19.40 -8.75
N TYR A 693 -8.49 -18.60 -8.77
CA TYR A 693 -9.15 -18.18 -9.99
C TYR A 693 -8.82 -16.72 -10.38
N LEU A 694 -7.87 -16.07 -9.75
CA LEU A 694 -7.43 -14.72 -10.11
C LEU A 694 -7.01 -14.63 -11.58
N GLY A 695 -7.19 -13.47 -12.17
CA GLY A 695 -6.82 -13.21 -13.56
C GLY A 695 -8.03 -13.32 -14.48
N THR A 696 -8.12 -14.36 -15.27
CA THR A 696 -9.30 -14.62 -16.13
C THR A 696 -10.55 -14.95 -15.34
N GLY A 697 -10.42 -15.37 -14.08
CA GLY A 697 -11.54 -15.97 -13.35
C GLY A 697 -12.01 -17.27 -13.94
N MET A 698 -11.17 -17.96 -14.75
CA MET A 698 -11.58 -19.14 -15.53
C MET A 698 -11.15 -20.44 -14.83
N ARG A 699 -12.06 -21.39 -14.77
CA ARG A 699 -11.77 -22.78 -14.43
C ARG A 699 -12.27 -23.68 -15.55
N ILE A 700 -11.41 -24.55 -16.03
CA ILE A 700 -11.71 -25.53 -17.08
C ILE A 700 -11.55 -26.92 -16.50
N GLU A 701 -12.52 -27.79 -16.78
CA GLU A 701 -12.50 -29.21 -16.40
C GLU A 701 -12.99 -30.01 -17.60
N LEU A 702 -12.07 -30.64 -18.33
CA LEU A 702 -12.38 -31.48 -19.50
C LEU A 702 -12.05 -32.93 -19.16
N LYS A 703 -13.06 -33.80 -19.12
CA LYS A 703 -12.91 -35.21 -18.83
C LYS A 703 -12.82 -36.01 -20.13
N MET A 704 -11.79 -36.83 -20.24
CA MET A 704 -11.51 -37.63 -21.42
C MET A 704 -11.61 -39.13 -21.13
N LYS A 705 -12.05 -39.86 -22.15
CA LYS A 705 -12.07 -41.32 -22.22
C LYS A 705 -11.08 -41.75 -23.30
N LEU A 706 -9.90 -42.18 -22.91
CA LEU A 706 -8.82 -42.57 -23.81
C LEU A 706 -8.66 -44.08 -23.83
N ASN A 707 -8.30 -44.65 -24.99
CA ASN A 707 -8.20 -46.07 -25.17
C ASN A 707 -6.76 -46.58 -25.17
N LYS A 708 -5.84 -45.78 -25.74
CA LYS A 708 -4.42 -46.15 -25.94
C LYS A 708 -3.49 -45.43 -24.96
N LEU A 709 -3.74 -44.11 -24.75
CA LEU A 709 -2.89 -43.30 -23.90
C LEU A 709 -3.23 -43.49 -22.40
N ARG A 710 -2.20 -43.66 -21.59
CA ARG A 710 -2.29 -43.72 -20.14
C ARG A 710 -2.16 -42.33 -19.52
N PHE A 711 -2.51 -42.22 -18.26
CA PHE A 711 -2.41 -40.97 -17.52
C PHE A 711 -1.02 -40.35 -17.61
N GLU A 712 0.05 -41.11 -17.45
CA GLU A 712 1.43 -40.59 -17.52
C GLU A 712 1.79 -40.04 -18.92
N ASP A 713 1.23 -40.59 -19.98
CA ASP A 713 1.44 -40.12 -21.36
C ASP A 713 0.77 -38.74 -21.55
N VAL A 714 -0.45 -38.60 -21.03
CA VAL A 714 -1.19 -37.32 -21.08
C VAL A 714 -0.50 -36.27 -20.21
N LYS A 715 -0.07 -36.64 -19.00
CA LYS A 715 0.67 -35.77 -18.10
C LYS A 715 1.95 -35.24 -18.77
N LYS A 716 2.74 -36.11 -19.41
CA LYS A 716 3.94 -35.73 -20.13
C LYS A 716 3.66 -34.79 -21.31
N LYS A 717 2.53 -34.97 -22.01
CA LYS A 717 2.14 -34.08 -23.13
C LYS A 717 1.73 -32.71 -22.69
N LEU A 718 1.24 -32.58 -21.45
CA LEU A 718 0.83 -31.31 -20.83
C LEU A 718 1.95 -30.63 -20.01
N GLU A 719 3.11 -31.30 -19.86
CA GLU A 719 4.30 -30.64 -19.31
C GLU A 719 4.61 -29.37 -20.11
N ASN A 720 4.91 -28.25 -19.42
CA ASN A 720 5.17 -26.95 -20.04
C ASN A 720 3.97 -26.30 -20.77
N THR A 721 2.76 -26.75 -20.50
CA THR A 721 1.53 -26.08 -20.96
C THR A 721 0.79 -25.42 -19.77
N GLU A 722 -0.25 -24.67 -20.06
CA GLU A 722 -1.16 -24.03 -19.10
C GLU A 722 -2.10 -25.04 -18.41
N PHE A 723 -1.97 -26.34 -18.69
CA PHE A 723 -2.88 -27.40 -18.24
C PHE A 723 -2.14 -28.48 -17.48
N VAL A 724 -2.90 -29.20 -16.65
CA VAL A 724 -2.44 -30.41 -15.96
C VAL A 724 -3.49 -31.50 -16.12
N ALA A 725 -3.04 -32.75 -16.07
CA ALA A 725 -3.92 -33.91 -16.01
C ALA A 725 -4.08 -34.39 -14.57
N GLU A 726 -5.31 -34.71 -14.18
CA GLU A 726 -5.63 -35.40 -12.93
C GLU A 726 -6.23 -36.76 -13.24
N ASN A 727 -5.80 -37.78 -12.48
CA ASN A 727 -6.32 -39.14 -12.63
C ASN A 727 -7.56 -39.27 -11.71
N ASN A 728 -8.71 -39.45 -12.33
CA ASN A 728 -9.96 -39.70 -11.63
C ASN A 728 -10.38 -41.17 -11.84
N LYS A 729 -11.14 -41.75 -10.91
CA LYS A 729 -11.57 -43.16 -10.96
C LYS A 729 -12.23 -43.57 -12.27
N ASP A 730 -12.82 -42.60 -12.98
CA ASP A 730 -13.60 -42.83 -14.20
C ASP A 730 -12.97 -42.22 -15.47
N GLY A 731 -11.72 -41.77 -15.44
CA GLY A 731 -11.05 -41.18 -16.60
C GLY A 731 -10.03 -40.08 -16.26
N ILE A 732 -9.44 -39.49 -17.28
CA ILE A 732 -8.44 -38.42 -17.14
C ILE A 732 -9.15 -37.08 -17.26
N VAL A 733 -8.92 -36.20 -16.29
CA VAL A 733 -9.45 -34.83 -16.29
C VAL A 733 -8.33 -33.85 -16.60
N ILE A 734 -8.50 -33.03 -17.62
CA ILE A 734 -7.61 -31.92 -17.94
C ILE A 734 -8.17 -30.66 -17.31
N ILE A 735 -7.34 -29.96 -16.53
CA ILE A 735 -7.68 -28.72 -15.85
C ILE A 735 -6.63 -27.64 -16.18
N ASN A 736 -7.06 -26.37 -16.20
CA ASN A 736 -6.11 -25.28 -16.34
C ASN A 736 -5.31 -25.07 -15.04
N LYS A 737 -3.99 -25.00 -15.17
CA LYS A 737 -3.03 -24.75 -14.10
C LYS A 737 -2.96 -23.26 -13.78
N THR A 738 -3.00 -22.41 -14.83
CA THR A 738 -2.87 -20.97 -14.72
C THR A 738 -4.20 -20.29 -15.06
N THR A 739 -4.44 -19.21 -14.38
CA THR A 739 -5.60 -18.33 -14.61
C THR A 739 -5.18 -16.87 -14.79
N ILE A 740 -3.94 -16.55 -14.45
CA ILE A 740 -3.38 -15.20 -14.47
C ILE A 740 -2.25 -15.10 -15.48
N GLY A 741 -2.07 -13.94 -16.09
CA GLY A 741 -1.04 -13.70 -17.11
C GLY A 741 -1.52 -13.84 -18.55
N GLU A 742 -2.64 -14.55 -18.77
CA GLU A 742 -3.18 -14.86 -20.10
C GLU A 742 -4.65 -14.43 -20.21
N SER A 743 -5.18 -14.31 -21.45
CA SER A 743 -6.60 -14.02 -21.67
C SER A 743 -7.47 -15.27 -21.66
N GLU A 744 -8.79 -15.08 -21.43
CA GLU A 744 -9.79 -16.16 -21.50
C GLU A 744 -9.72 -16.88 -22.85
N THR A 745 -9.67 -16.11 -23.93
CA THR A 745 -9.66 -16.65 -25.30
C THR A 745 -8.39 -17.44 -25.60
N TYR A 746 -7.23 -16.95 -25.11
CA TYR A 746 -5.96 -17.68 -25.23
C TYR A 746 -6.04 -19.07 -24.56
N LEU A 747 -6.53 -19.13 -23.31
CA LEU A 747 -6.65 -20.40 -22.58
C LEU A 747 -7.59 -21.38 -23.29
N LEU A 748 -8.70 -20.90 -23.87
CA LEU A 748 -9.63 -21.74 -24.61
C LEU A 748 -9.01 -22.26 -25.92
N CYS A 749 -8.23 -21.44 -26.64
CA CYS A 749 -7.50 -21.88 -27.83
C CYS A 749 -6.49 -22.98 -27.48
N LYS A 750 -5.70 -22.76 -26.44
CA LYS A 750 -4.68 -23.72 -25.99
C LYS A 750 -5.29 -25.02 -25.48
N LEU A 751 -6.45 -24.95 -24.80
CA LEU A 751 -7.20 -26.16 -24.43
C LEU A 751 -7.50 -27.01 -25.64
N LEU A 752 -8.15 -26.44 -26.67
CA LEU A 752 -8.59 -27.20 -27.86
C LEU A 752 -7.41 -27.72 -28.65
N GLU A 753 -6.31 -26.97 -28.78
CA GLU A 753 -5.07 -27.43 -29.42
C GLU A 753 -4.48 -28.65 -28.72
N ASN A 754 -4.30 -28.56 -27.37
CA ASN A 754 -3.75 -29.66 -26.57
C ASN A 754 -4.64 -30.90 -26.61
N VAL A 755 -5.96 -30.73 -26.44
CA VAL A 755 -6.93 -31.83 -26.48
C VAL A 755 -6.93 -32.51 -27.83
N LYS A 756 -6.91 -31.74 -28.94
CA LYS A 756 -6.83 -32.30 -30.30
C LYS A 756 -5.55 -33.10 -30.53
N ASN A 757 -4.41 -32.63 -30.04
CA ASN A 757 -3.14 -33.36 -30.08
C ASN A 757 -3.17 -34.65 -29.26
N ILE A 758 -3.82 -34.67 -28.12
CA ILE A 758 -3.98 -35.88 -27.29
C ILE A 758 -4.85 -36.88 -28.04
N ILE A 759 -6.00 -36.46 -28.58
CA ILE A 759 -6.95 -37.32 -29.30
C ILE A 759 -6.27 -37.95 -30.53
N LYS A 760 -5.52 -37.18 -31.33
CA LYS A 760 -4.79 -37.71 -32.52
C LYS A 760 -3.82 -38.82 -32.16
N ASN A 761 -3.25 -38.81 -30.97
CA ASN A 761 -2.33 -39.86 -30.51
C ASN A 761 -3.05 -41.05 -29.86
N ASP A 762 -4.33 -40.90 -29.51
CA ASP A 762 -5.17 -41.96 -28.96
C ASP A 762 -6.02 -42.68 -30.03
N LEU A 763 -6.26 -42.06 -31.18
CA LEU A 763 -6.92 -42.69 -32.34
C LEU A 763 -5.92 -43.56 -33.08
#